data_9b046258e851e0f4e08c410515dc4c5a
#
_entry.id   9b046258e851e0f4e08c410515dc4c5a
#
_cell.length_a   1.000
_cell.length_b   1.000
_cell.length_c   1.000
_cell.angle_alpha   90.00
_cell.angle_beta   90.00
_cell.angle_gamma   90.00
#
_symmetry.space_group_name_H-M   'P 1'
#
loop_
_entity.id
_entity.type
_entity.pdbx_description
1 polymer ?
#
loop_
_entity_poly.entity_id
_entity_poly.type
_entity_poly.pdbx_seq_one_letter_code
_entity_poly.pdbx_strand_id
1 'polypeptide(L)'
;MKLLALCAAGIGLMLCASCTNNKHLISDEAERAAVQQDFEARRDTLAQGDLFQVFEQPMSDEQKEAMTFLYAYMPLADIADHPGEFYLENVDYAFKAREEMPWGKVVPEREFRHFVLPIRVNNENLDDSRKVFYEELKDRVKNLSLYDAVLEVNHWCHEKVIYTPSDARTSSPLASVKTAYGRCGEESTFTVAALRSVGIPARQVYTPRWAHTDDNHAWVEAWVDGKWYFLGACEPEPVLNLGWFNAPASRGMLMHTKVFGRYNGPEEVMYRTPRYTEINVIDNYAPTAKADVTIVDADGKPVADAKVEFKVYNYAEFYTVASKQTDADGKTFLTAGKGDMLVWASKDGKFGYSKLSFGQDNALTVKLDKTAGEAYTLDMDIIPPMEGANMPEVTPEQRAENNRRMALEDSIRNAYVATFMTDESARHFAKEYQLDEDVVAKLLVASRGNHETIRDFMARLRSEKSKKGGIDLLQQISAKDLRDVSSEVLIDHMMNSHLCANADYFRRFVRNPRVSNEMITPYKGFFEKAVPEQEREAYLADPMKLVAWVAENIRVDKDCNLGGSPITPEGVWKARTADAHSRDIFFVSMARSMGIPARIDEVTGKVQLMGDEGAVDVNFEAMEQASAPTGKFIARYTPIKSLADPKYYSHFSISRLTPAGTLKLLNYDEGDIDMGGGATWANLLKNGTALDAGNYVMVTGTRLANGGVLSQLTFFTIKPGETTTVDLVMRESKDDIQVIGNFNSESTYKPIDSDELKSILATTGRGYYIVAVLGAGQEPTNHALRDIAALGKEFDEWGRGIVLLFPNEEQYKKFRPQEFPGLPATITYGIDVDGSIQKQIAEGMKLSNKTILPMFIIGDTFNRVVFVSQGYTIGLGEQLMKVIHKL
;
A
#
# COMPACT_ATOMS: atom_id res chain seq x y z
N MET A 1 -14.82 37.76 -89.89
CA MET A 1 -15.79 36.90 -90.61
C MET A 1 -15.79 35.53 -89.93
N LYS A 2 -16.96 35.17 -89.40
CA LYS A 2 -17.48 33.80 -89.16
C LYS A 2 -16.65 32.96 -88.12
N LEU A 3 -17.07 32.80 -86.91
CA LEU A 3 -18.15 31.98 -86.31
C LEU A 3 -18.02 30.52 -86.62
N LEU A 4 -17.80 29.74 -85.53
CA LEU A 4 -18.65 28.61 -85.25
C LEU A 4 -18.44 28.17 -83.79
N ALA A 5 -19.54 28.15 -83.04
CA ALA A 5 -19.67 27.59 -81.72
C ALA A 5 -19.79 26.05 -81.81
N LEU A 6 -19.19 25.37 -80.78
CA LEU A 6 -19.56 24.00 -80.46
C LEU A 6 -19.79 23.87 -78.95
N CYS A 7 -21.04 23.59 -78.60
CA CYS A 7 -21.46 23.15 -77.30
C CYS A 7 -20.91 21.75 -77.02
N ALA A 8 -20.23 21.59 -75.88
CA ALA A 8 -20.03 20.29 -75.23
C ALA A 8 -20.58 20.34 -73.79
N ALA A 9 -21.68 19.60 -73.63
CA ALA A 9 -22.30 19.36 -72.34
C ALA A 9 -21.38 18.46 -71.52
N GLY A 10 -20.74 19.03 -70.47
CA GLY A 10 -20.03 18.29 -69.47
C GLY A 10 -21.01 17.94 -68.37
N ILE A 11 -21.31 16.66 -68.22
CA ILE A 11 -22.02 16.09 -67.07
C ILE A 11 -21.07 16.13 -65.90
N GLY A 12 -21.28 17.10 -64.99
CA GLY A 12 -20.63 17.14 -63.70
C GLY A 12 -21.20 16.05 -62.79
N LEU A 13 -20.45 14.96 -62.59
CA LEU A 13 -20.67 14.07 -61.46
C LEU A 13 -20.31 14.87 -60.17
N MET A 14 -21.34 15.34 -59.47
CA MET A 14 -21.21 15.68 -58.07
C MET A 14 -20.97 14.36 -57.29
N LEU A 15 -19.71 14.08 -56.96
CA LEU A 15 -19.37 13.20 -55.87
C LEU A 15 -19.82 13.91 -54.57
N CYS A 16 -21.01 13.55 -54.11
CA CYS A 16 -21.37 13.79 -52.71
C CYS A 16 -20.38 12.97 -51.87
N ALA A 17 -19.27 13.60 -51.49
CA ALA A 17 -18.55 13.15 -50.32
C ALA A 17 -19.52 13.32 -49.13
N SER A 18 -20.21 12.25 -48.75
CA SER A 18 -20.82 12.15 -47.45
C SER A 18 -19.67 12.23 -46.46
N CYS A 19 -19.42 13.44 -45.93
CA CYS A 19 -18.71 13.59 -44.69
C CYS A 19 -19.54 12.87 -43.62
N THR A 20 -19.33 11.56 -43.48
CA THR A 20 -19.60 10.91 -42.21
C THR A 20 -18.65 11.60 -41.23
N ASN A 21 -19.22 12.42 -40.37
CA ASN A 21 -18.52 12.91 -39.18
C ASN A 21 -18.22 11.67 -38.32
N ASN A 22 -17.18 10.92 -38.68
CA ASN A 22 -16.65 9.88 -37.78
C ASN A 22 -16.12 10.59 -36.57
N LYS A 23 -16.86 10.52 -35.48
CA LYS A 23 -16.51 11.08 -34.20
C LYS A 23 -15.49 10.15 -33.59
N HIS A 24 -14.23 10.53 -33.62
CA HIS A 24 -13.15 9.76 -33.02
C HIS A 24 -12.97 10.11 -31.53
N LEU A 25 -12.71 9.11 -30.69
CA LEU A 25 -12.27 9.31 -29.33
C LEU A 25 -10.84 9.86 -29.28
N ILE A 26 -9.98 9.43 -30.21
CA ILE A 26 -8.61 9.91 -30.36
C ILE A 26 -8.56 10.73 -31.66
N SER A 27 -8.55 12.06 -31.57
CA SER A 27 -8.62 12.95 -32.70
C SER A 27 -7.33 12.96 -33.54
N ASP A 28 -6.15 12.82 -32.88
CA ASP A 28 -4.86 12.71 -33.56
C ASP A 28 -4.71 11.35 -34.27
N GLU A 29 -4.55 11.38 -35.59
CA GLU A 29 -4.49 10.19 -36.44
C GLU A 29 -3.24 9.34 -36.14
N ALA A 30 -2.10 9.98 -35.86
CA ALA A 30 -0.84 9.28 -35.60
C ALA A 30 -0.91 8.58 -34.21
N GLU A 31 -1.50 9.24 -33.21
CA GLU A 31 -1.73 8.66 -31.91
C GLU A 31 -2.72 7.49 -31.99
N ARG A 32 -3.84 7.66 -32.72
CA ARG A 32 -4.82 6.58 -32.94
C ARG A 32 -4.20 5.37 -33.64
N ALA A 33 -3.36 5.59 -34.66
CA ALA A 33 -2.64 4.52 -35.35
C ALA A 33 -1.64 3.80 -34.40
N ALA A 34 -0.93 4.54 -33.54
CA ALA A 34 -0.02 3.95 -32.56
C ALA A 34 -0.76 3.08 -31.51
N VAL A 35 -1.93 3.52 -31.04
CA VAL A 35 -2.78 2.73 -30.15
C VAL A 35 -3.25 1.45 -30.82
N GLN A 36 -3.68 1.53 -32.08
CA GLN A 36 -4.09 0.36 -32.86
C GLN A 36 -2.93 -0.63 -33.03
N GLN A 37 -1.74 -0.14 -33.33
CA GLN A 37 -0.54 -0.98 -33.45
C GLN A 37 -0.19 -1.68 -32.15
N ASP A 38 -0.24 -0.99 -31.02
CA ASP A 38 0.03 -1.56 -29.70
C ASP A 38 -1.00 -2.63 -29.32
N PHE A 39 -2.27 -2.39 -29.67
CA PHE A 39 -3.34 -3.37 -29.47
C PHE A 39 -3.12 -4.63 -30.30
N GLU A 40 -2.83 -4.49 -31.60
CA GLU A 40 -2.60 -5.62 -32.48
C GLU A 40 -1.39 -6.45 -32.04
N ALA A 41 -0.28 -5.81 -31.73
CA ALA A 41 0.91 -6.48 -31.22
C ALA A 41 0.63 -7.28 -29.95
N ARG A 42 -0.20 -6.73 -29.05
CA ARG A 42 -0.61 -7.41 -27.83
C ARG A 42 -1.54 -8.59 -28.10
N ARG A 43 -2.57 -8.37 -28.94
CA ARG A 43 -3.51 -9.41 -29.32
C ARG A 43 -2.80 -10.60 -29.94
N ASP A 44 -1.87 -10.35 -30.87
CA ASP A 44 -1.12 -11.42 -31.56
C ASP A 44 -0.24 -12.23 -30.58
N THR A 45 0.20 -11.60 -29.48
CA THR A 45 1.00 -12.25 -28.45
C THR A 45 0.14 -13.10 -27.47
N LEU A 46 -1.11 -12.70 -27.24
CA LEU A 46 -2.04 -13.29 -26.27
C LEU A 46 -3.24 -14.00 -26.92
N ALA A 47 -3.19 -14.27 -28.21
CA ALA A 47 -4.30 -14.82 -28.99
C ALA A 47 -4.64 -16.28 -28.62
N GLN A 48 -5.01 -16.50 -27.36
CA GLN A 48 -5.48 -17.80 -26.88
C GLN A 48 -6.87 -17.67 -26.25
N GLY A 49 -7.77 -18.60 -26.60
CA GLY A 49 -9.13 -18.64 -26.07
C GLY A 49 -9.99 -17.42 -26.44
N ASP A 50 -10.80 -16.99 -25.49
CA ASP A 50 -11.84 -15.96 -25.64
C ASP A 50 -11.44 -14.55 -25.16
N LEU A 51 -10.15 -14.33 -24.87
CA LEU A 51 -9.65 -13.07 -24.26
C LEU A 51 -10.01 -11.80 -25.04
N PHE A 52 -10.18 -11.91 -26.36
CA PHE A 52 -10.52 -10.79 -27.27
C PHE A 52 -11.89 -10.95 -27.94
N GLN A 53 -12.71 -11.89 -27.50
CA GLN A 53 -13.99 -12.22 -28.16
C GLN A 53 -14.97 -11.04 -28.17
N VAL A 54 -14.89 -10.12 -27.22
CA VAL A 54 -15.74 -8.91 -27.17
C VAL A 54 -15.61 -8.05 -28.45
N PHE A 55 -14.48 -8.09 -29.14
CA PHE A 55 -14.28 -7.34 -30.39
C PHE A 55 -15.04 -7.90 -31.59
N GLU A 56 -15.65 -9.07 -31.48
CA GLU A 56 -16.56 -9.65 -32.47
C GLU A 56 -18.00 -9.11 -32.33
N GLN A 57 -18.30 -8.44 -31.21
CA GLN A 57 -19.61 -7.84 -30.95
C GLN A 57 -19.76 -6.50 -31.69
N PRO A 58 -21.00 -6.09 -32.04
CA PRO A 58 -21.27 -4.78 -32.60
C PRO A 58 -20.90 -3.66 -31.60
N MET A 59 -20.07 -2.69 -32.02
CA MET A 59 -19.68 -1.51 -31.27
C MET A 59 -19.71 -0.29 -32.18
N SER A 60 -20.00 0.89 -31.62
CA SER A 60 -19.75 2.16 -32.34
C SER A 60 -18.25 2.38 -32.51
N ASP A 61 -17.86 3.28 -33.43
CA ASP A 61 -16.44 3.60 -33.66
C ASP A 61 -15.78 4.13 -32.38
N GLU A 62 -16.45 5.00 -31.63
CA GLU A 62 -15.95 5.51 -30.36
C GLU A 62 -15.80 4.40 -29.29
N GLN A 63 -16.76 3.48 -29.18
CA GLN A 63 -16.66 2.32 -28.27
C GLN A 63 -15.47 1.44 -28.67
N LYS A 64 -15.32 1.17 -29.97
CA LYS A 64 -14.24 0.33 -30.46
C LYS A 64 -12.87 0.96 -30.19
N GLU A 65 -12.70 2.27 -30.41
CA GLU A 65 -11.48 3.00 -30.09
C GLU A 65 -11.19 2.97 -28.58
N ALA A 66 -12.20 3.16 -27.72
CA ALA A 66 -12.06 3.09 -26.27
C ALA A 66 -11.64 1.69 -25.82
N MET A 67 -12.30 0.66 -26.32
CA MET A 67 -11.95 -0.74 -26.03
C MET A 67 -10.55 -1.09 -26.52
N THR A 68 -10.17 -0.62 -27.72
CA THR A 68 -8.83 -0.80 -28.28
C THR A 68 -7.78 -0.16 -27.36
N PHE A 69 -8.02 1.07 -26.89
CA PHE A 69 -7.14 1.75 -25.93
C PHE A 69 -7.00 0.98 -24.60
N LEU A 70 -8.11 0.55 -24.00
CA LEU A 70 -8.09 -0.21 -22.77
C LEU A 70 -7.30 -1.52 -22.93
N TYR A 71 -7.61 -2.30 -23.95
CA TYR A 71 -6.96 -3.58 -24.21
C TYR A 71 -5.48 -3.46 -24.62
N ALA A 72 -5.09 -2.34 -25.24
CA ALA A 72 -3.69 -2.07 -25.54
C ALA A 72 -2.87 -1.87 -24.25
N TYR A 73 -3.46 -1.26 -23.21
CA TYR A 73 -2.67 -0.73 -22.09
C TYR A 73 -3.03 -1.25 -20.70
N MET A 74 -4.21 -1.82 -20.47
CA MET A 74 -4.53 -2.39 -19.14
C MET A 74 -3.61 -3.59 -18.81
N PRO A 75 -3.36 -3.90 -17.52
CA PRO A 75 -2.57 -5.08 -17.11
C PRO A 75 -3.16 -6.37 -17.68
N LEU A 76 -2.34 -7.42 -17.82
CA LEU A 76 -2.83 -8.73 -18.28
C LEU A 76 -3.85 -9.33 -17.30
N ALA A 77 -3.70 -9.07 -16.01
CA ALA A 77 -4.70 -9.45 -14.99
C ALA A 77 -6.12 -9.01 -15.40
N ASP A 78 -6.25 -7.76 -15.89
CA ASP A 78 -7.56 -7.23 -16.27
C ASP A 78 -8.14 -7.97 -17.48
N ILE A 79 -7.33 -8.26 -18.51
CA ILE A 79 -7.78 -9.00 -19.70
C ILE A 79 -8.16 -10.46 -19.35
N ALA A 80 -7.38 -11.09 -18.47
CA ALA A 80 -7.50 -12.51 -18.18
C ALA A 80 -8.59 -12.83 -17.14
N ASP A 81 -8.82 -11.91 -16.18
CA ASP A 81 -9.66 -12.16 -15.01
C ASP A 81 -11.09 -11.65 -15.17
N HIS A 82 -11.35 -10.76 -16.15
CA HIS A 82 -12.68 -10.19 -16.39
C HIS A 82 -13.14 -10.39 -17.84
N PRO A 83 -14.43 -10.63 -18.09
CA PRO A 83 -14.96 -10.75 -19.43
C PRO A 83 -14.96 -9.39 -20.16
N GLY A 84 -14.89 -9.41 -21.49
CA GLY A 84 -14.84 -8.19 -22.29
C GLY A 84 -16.07 -7.30 -22.14
N GLU A 85 -17.24 -7.88 -21.89
CA GLU A 85 -18.50 -7.18 -21.64
C GLU A 85 -18.43 -6.28 -20.40
N PHE A 86 -17.67 -6.67 -19.40
CA PHE A 86 -17.39 -5.84 -18.22
C PHE A 86 -16.74 -4.50 -18.63
N TYR A 87 -15.76 -4.53 -19.51
CA TYR A 87 -15.10 -3.31 -20.01
C TYR A 87 -16.00 -2.49 -20.92
N LEU A 88 -16.78 -3.14 -21.78
CA LEU A 88 -17.73 -2.45 -22.67
C LEU A 88 -18.80 -1.69 -21.86
N GLU A 89 -19.38 -2.29 -20.82
CA GLU A 89 -20.31 -1.60 -19.91
C GLU A 89 -19.66 -0.40 -19.21
N ASN A 90 -18.40 -0.55 -18.78
CA ASN A 90 -17.65 0.55 -18.17
C ASN A 90 -17.34 1.69 -19.15
N VAL A 91 -17.09 1.38 -20.44
CA VAL A 91 -16.94 2.36 -21.51
C VAL A 91 -18.25 3.12 -21.72
N ASP A 92 -19.39 2.41 -21.76
CA ASP A 92 -20.71 3.01 -21.90
C ASP A 92 -21.03 4.00 -20.78
N TYR A 93 -20.72 3.64 -19.54
CA TYR A 93 -20.91 4.55 -18.39
C TYR A 93 -19.93 5.75 -18.43
N ALA A 94 -18.71 5.58 -18.95
CA ALA A 94 -17.79 6.71 -19.12
C ALA A 94 -18.31 7.70 -20.16
N PHE A 95 -18.84 7.22 -21.28
CA PHE A 95 -19.46 8.06 -22.31
C PHE A 95 -20.77 8.71 -21.84
N LYS A 96 -21.60 7.95 -21.10
CA LYS A 96 -22.83 8.48 -20.48
C LYS A 96 -22.50 9.64 -19.54
N ALA A 97 -21.50 9.49 -18.67
CA ALA A 97 -21.06 10.57 -17.79
C ALA A 97 -20.54 11.79 -18.60
N ARG A 98 -19.77 11.55 -19.69
CA ARG A 98 -19.31 12.63 -20.58
C ARG A 98 -20.46 13.37 -21.26
N GLU A 99 -21.54 12.69 -21.61
CA GLU A 99 -22.73 13.28 -22.24
C GLU A 99 -23.61 14.03 -21.24
N GLU A 100 -23.88 13.45 -20.08
CA GLU A 100 -24.88 13.93 -19.12
C GLU A 100 -24.33 14.97 -18.10
N MET A 101 -23.02 14.95 -17.79
CA MET A 101 -22.44 15.87 -16.80
C MET A 101 -22.06 17.24 -17.43
N PRO A 102 -22.24 18.35 -16.69
CA PRO A 102 -21.97 19.70 -17.22
C PRO A 102 -20.54 19.90 -17.73
N TRP A 103 -19.57 19.24 -17.12
CA TRP A 103 -18.15 19.34 -17.47
C TRP A 103 -17.72 18.40 -18.61
N GLY A 104 -18.58 17.53 -19.07
CA GLY A 104 -18.20 16.51 -20.07
C GLY A 104 -17.71 17.08 -21.41
N LYS A 105 -18.14 18.30 -21.76
CA LYS A 105 -17.66 19.04 -22.95
C LYS A 105 -16.42 19.89 -22.69
N VAL A 106 -16.11 20.15 -21.42
CA VAL A 106 -14.99 21.00 -20.99
C VAL A 106 -13.74 20.14 -20.75
N VAL A 107 -13.93 18.91 -20.29
CA VAL A 107 -12.82 17.97 -20.08
C VAL A 107 -12.14 17.65 -21.41
N PRO A 108 -10.83 17.94 -21.55
CA PRO A 108 -10.11 17.69 -22.79
C PRO A 108 -10.01 16.17 -23.08
N GLU A 109 -9.81 15.84 -24.35
CA GLU A 109 -9.72 14.45 -24.83
C GLU A 109 -8.63 13.66 -24.09
N ARG A 110 -7.44 14.23 -23.90
CA ARG A 110 -6.32 13.59 -23.21
C ARG A 110 -6.68 13.25 -21.77
N GLU A 111 -7.26 14.18 -21.01
CA GLU A 111 -7.65 14.00 -19.61
C GLU A 111 -8.78 12.96 -19.49
N PHE A 112 -9.74 12.99 -20.42
CA PHE A 112 -10.78 11.97 -20.48
C PHE A 112 -10.20 10.58 -20.74
N ARG A 113 -9.36 10.44 -21.75
CA ARG A 113 -8.79 9.15 -22.18
C ARG A 113 -7.90 8.52 -21.11
N HIS A 114 -7.10 9.31 -20.41
CA HIS A 114 -6.14 8.79 -19.44
C HIS A 114 -6.65 8.76 -18.00
N PHE A 115 -7.62 9.61 -17.64
CA PHE A 115 -8.02 9.81 -16.25
C PHE A 115 -9.52 9.68 -15.95
N VAL A 116 -10.34 9.36 -16.95
CA VAL A 116 -11.76 9.01 -16.81
C VAL A 116 -12.03 7.61 -17.36
N LEU A 117 -11.64 7.36 -18.60
CA LEU A 117 -11.91 6.12 -19.32
C LEU A 117 -11.35 4.87 -18.61
N PRO A 118 -10.08 4.81 -18.14
CA PRO A 118 -9.56 3.64 -17.46
C PRO A 118 -10.32 3.35 -16.14
N ILE A 119 -10.66 2.08 -15.95
CA ILE A 119 -11.29 1.61 -14.71
C ILE A 119 -10.22 1.51 -13.63
N ARG A 120 -9.15 0.80 -13.95
CA ARG A 120 -8.03 0.60 -13.04
C ARG A 120 -7.33 1.91 -12.68
N VAL A 121 -7.11 2.08 -11.40
CA VAL A 121 -6.41 3.23 -10.83
C VAL A 121 -4.95 2.87 -10.55
N ASN A 122 -4.68 1.76 -9.86
CA ASN A 122 -3.35 1.28 -9.54
C ASN A 122 -3.31 -0.26 -9.49
N ASN A 123 -3.42 -0.87 -8.31
CA ASN A 123 -3.30 -2.33 -8.09
C ASN A 123 -4.51 -2.92 -7.36
N GLU A 124 -5.61 -2.17 -7.26
CA GLU A 124 -6.86 -2.61 -6.65
C GLU A 124 -7.50 -3.78 -7.41
N ASN A 125 -8.29 -4.56 -6.70
CA ASN A 125 -9.21 -5.49 -7.36
C ASN A 125 -10.32 -4.68 -8.05
N LEU A 126 -10.80 -5.15 -9.21
CA LEU A 126 -11.85 -4.48 -9.98
C LEU A 126 -13.24 -5.05 -9.66
N ASP A 127 -14.25 -4.20 -9.81
CA ASP A 127 -15.69 -4.55 -9.67
C ASP A 127 -16.57 -3.58 -10.47
N ASP A 128 -17.91 -3.74 -10.38
CA ASP A 128 -18.89 -2.94 -11.10
C ASP A 128 -19.11 -1.54 -10.47
N SER A 129 -18.15 -1.00 -9.76
CA SER A 129 -18.27 0.26 -9.02
C SER A 129 -18.66 1.44 -9.89
N ARG A 130 -18.17 1.55 -11.12
CA ARG A 130 -18.47 2.70 -11.99
C ARG A 130 -19.96 2.89 -12.20
N LYS A 131 -20.69 1.83 -12.50
CA LYS A 131 -22.14 1.84 -12.68
C LYS A 131 -22.86 2.22 -11.39
N VAL A 132 -22.50 1.57 -10.29
CA VAL A 132 -23.14 1.81 -8.98
C VAL A 132 -22.91 3.26 -8.54
N PHE A 133 -21.69 3.73 -8.62
CA PHE A 133 -21.33 5.09 -8.18
C PHE A 133 -21.93 6.17 -9.08
N TYR A 134 -21.99 5.93 -10.39
CA TYR A 134 -22.67 6.86 -11.29
C TYR A 134 -24.13 7.06 -10.90
N GLU A 135 -24.87 5.97 -10.67
CA GLU A 135 -26.29 6.04 -10.32
C GLU A 135 -26.53 6.71 -8.96
N GLU A 136 -25.61 6.56 -7.99
CA GLU A 136 -25.71 7.24 -6.70
C GLU A 136 -25.31 8.75 -6.75
N LEU A 137 -24.34 9.10 -7.60
CA LEU A 137 -23.71 10.43 -7.59
C LEU A 137 -24.28 11.42 -8.60
N LYS A 138 -24.78 10.93 -9.77
CA LYS A 138 -25.19 11.79 -10.89
C LYS A 138 -26.14 12.92 -10.50
N ASP A 139 -27.18 12.63 -9.71
CA ASP A 139 -28.18 13.64 -9.31
C ASP A 139 -27.63 14.57 -8.21
N ARG A 140 -26.65 14.11 -7.45
CA ARG A 140 -26.00 14.84 -6.37
C ARG A 140 -25.05 15.93 -6.89
N VAL A 141 -24.41 15.69 -8.04
CA VAL A 141 -23.35 16.57 -8.55
C VAL A 141 -23.72 17.37 -9.80
N LYS A 142 -24.72 16.96 -10.59
CA LYS A 142 -25.04 17.54 -11.91
C LYS A 142 -25.33 19.05 -11.92
N ASN A 143 -25.71 19.63 -10.78
CA ASN A 143 -26.03 21.06 -10.66
C ASN A 143 -24.91 21.89 -9.99
N LEU A 144 -23.76 21.26 -9.72
CA LEU A 144 -22.62 21.90 -9.07
C LEU A 144 -21.58 22.38 -10.11
N SER A 145 -20.73 23.32 -9.71
CA SER A 145 -19.50 23.60 -10.43
C SER A 145 -18.59 22.36 -10.37
N LEU A 146 -17.62 22.25 -11.29
CA LEU A 146 -16.67 21.14 -11.27
C LEU A 146 -15.86 21.10 -9.95
N TYR A 147 -15.47 22.28 -9.43
CA TYR A 147 -14.79 22.42 -8.15
C TYR A 147 -15.63 21.88 -6.99
N ASP A 148 -16.89 22.32 -6.89
CA ASP A 148 -17.80 21.89 -5.83
C ASP A 148 -18.19 20.42 -5.98
N ALA A 149 -18.28 19.90 -7.20
CA ALA A 149 -18.53 18.49 -7.46
C ALA A 149 -17.41 17.58 -6.94
N VAL A 150 -16.16 18.00 -7.07
CA VAL A 150 -15.01 17.26 -6.50
C VAL A 150 -15.11 17.18 -4.98
N LEU A 151 -15.39 18.31 -4.30
CA LEU A 151 -15.59 18.33 -2.85
C LEU A 151 -16.79 17.46 -2.43
N GLU A 152 -17.91 17.55 -3.17
CA GLU A 152 -19.13 16.79 -2.87
C GLU A 152 -18.92 15.28 -3.00
N VAL A 153 -18.18 14.82 -4.03
CA VAL A 153 -17.83 13.40 -4.18
C VAL A 153 -16.98 12.92 -3.01
N ASN A 154 -16.04 13.74 -2.51
CA ASN A 154 -15.23 13.36 -1.36
C ASN A 154 -16.05 13.26 -0.06
N HIS A 155 -17.02 14.16 0.15
CA HIS A 155 -18.00 14.04 1.23
C HIS A 155 -18.82 12.75 1.12
N TRP A 156 -19.30 12.39 -0.08
CA TRP A 156 -19.98 11.13 -0.31
C TRP A 156 -19.05 9.93 0.00
N CYS A 157 -17.76 9.99 -0.34
CA CYS A 157 -16.81 8.95 0.02
C CYS A 157 -16.67 8.78 1.53
N HIS A 158 -16.65 9.89 2.28
CA HIS A 158 -16.60 9.86 3.76
C HIS A 158 -17.86 9.28 4.40
N GLU A 159 -19.03 9.42 3.78
CA GLU A 159 -20.26 8.73 4.21
C GLU A 159 -20.11 7.21 4.17
N LYS A 160 -19.20 6.67 3.34
CA LYS A 160 -19.07 5.23 3.07
C LYS A 160 -17.86 4.58 3.76
N VAL A 161 -16.71 5.24 3.76
CA VAL A 161 -15.42 4.64 4.13
C VAL A 161 -14.64 5.55 5.07
N ILE A 162 -13.99 4.94 6.06
CA ILE A 162 -13.04 5.59 6.96
C ILE A 162 -11.72 4.80 6.98
N TYR A 163 -10.62 5.51 7.26
CA TYR A 163 -9.29 4.92 7.32
C TYR A 163 -9.18 3.83 8.38
N THR A 164 -8.60 2.69 7.98
CA THR A 164 -8.16 1.63 8.88
C THR A 164 -6.97 0.89 8.27
N PRO A 165 -5.85 0.74 8.97
CA PRO A 165 -4.71 -0.02 8.47
C PRO A 165 -5.07 -1.50 8.28
N SER A 166 -4.49 -2.12 7.25
CA SER A 166 -4.72 -3.52 6.90
C SER A 166 -3.56 -4.10 6.08
N ASP A 167 -3.70 -5.32 5.56
CA ASP A 167 -2.69 -5.98 4.72
C ASP A 167 -2.46 -5.28 3.36
N ALA A 168 -1.43 -5.71 2.65
CA ALA A 168 -0.96 -5.09 1.40
C ALA A 168 -1.91 -5.24 0.20
N ARG A 169 -2.84 -6.23 0.20
CA ARG A 169 -3.81 -6.40 -0.88
C ARG A 169 -4.77 -5.21 -0.94
N THR A 170 -4.97 -4.59 -2.09
CA THR A 170 -5.91 -3.47 -2.26
C THR A 170 -7.28 -4.00 -2.68
N SER A 171 -8.27 -3.85 -1.81
CA SER A 171 -9.66 -4.25 -2.06
C SER A 171 -10.28 -3.43 -3.20
N SER A 172 -11.31 -4.00 -3.83
CA SER A 172 -12.09 -3.27 -4.83
C SER A 172 -12.91 -2.12 -4.19
N PRO A 173 -13.34 -1.13 -4.99
CA PRO A 173 -14.10 0.00 -4.47
C PRO A 173 -15.42 -0.41 -3.78
N LEU A 174 -16.20 -1.35 -4.33
CA LEU A 174 -17.42 -1.82 -3.67
C LEU A 174 -17.14 -2.67 -2.43
N ALA A 175 -16.04 -3.42 -2.39
CA ALA A 175 -15.62 -4.14 -1.19
C ALA A 175 -15.25 -3.16 -0.07
N SER A 176 -14.59 -2.04 -0.38
CA SER A 176 -14.30 -0.98 0.57
C SER A 176 -15.58 -0.36 1.15
N VAL A 177 -16.57 -0.06 0.30
CA VAL A 177 -17.90 0.41 0.74
C VAL A 177 -18.59 -0.63 1.63
N LYS A 178 -18.60 -1.91 1.21
CA LYS A 178 -19.23 -3.02 1.96
C LYS A 178 -18.64 -3.15 3.36
N THR A 179 -17.34 -2.96 3.50
CA THR A 179 -16.65 -3.08 4.79
C THR A 179 -16.65 -1.79 5.60
N ALA A 180 -16.95 -0.64 5.00
CA ALA A 180 -16.86 0.70 5.55
C ALA A 180 -15.46 1.08 6.06
N TYR A 181 -14.41 0.36 5.61
CA TYR A 181 -13.00 0.56 5.97
C TYR A 181 -12.11 0.52 4.74
N GLY A 182 -11.04 1.31 4.75
CA GLY A 182 -9.95 1.24 3.80
C GLY A 182 -8.66 1.80 4.39
N ARG A 183 -7.49 1.28 4.00
CA ARG A 183 -6.23 2.02 4.17
C ARG A 183 -6.12 3.07 3.04
N CYS A 184 -5.11 3.93 3.08
CA CYS A 184 -4.94 5.00 2.09
C CYS A 184 -4.95 4.51 0.62
N GLY A 185 -4.47 3.28 0.36
CA GLY A 185 -4.53 2.63 -0.95
C GLY A 185 -5.96 2.38 -1.41
N GLU A 186 -6.82 1.80 -0.56
CA GLU A 186 -8.25 1.58 -0.86
C GLU A 186 -9.02 2.91 -0.94
N GLU A 187 -8.83 3.82 0.02
CA GLU A 187 -9.53 5.10 0.04
C GLU A 187 -9.26 5.92 -1.22
N SER A 188 -8.01 5.98 -1.67
CA SER A 188 -7.63 6.73 -2.87
C SER A 188 -8.13 6.07 -4.15
N THR A 189 -8.06 4.74 -4.29
CA THR A 189 -8.63 4.05 -5.45
C THR A 189 -10.15 4.16 -5.50
N PHE A 190 -10.83 4.07 -4.35
CA PHE A 190 -12.27 4.28 -4.22
C PHE A 190 -12.68 5.71 -4.61
N THR A 191 -11.99 6.74 -4.10
CA THR A 191 -12.31 8.14 -4.40
C THR A 191 -12.05 8.47 -5.88
N VAL A 192 -10.96 7.96 -6.48
CA VAL A 192 -10.71 8.10 -7.93
C VAL A 192 -11.80 7.41 -8.75
N ALA A 193 -12.21 6.19 -8.38
CA ALA A 193 -13.31 5.47 -9.05
C ALA A 193 -14.62 6.27 -8.97
N ALA A 194 -14.94 6.86 -7.83
CA ALA A 194 -16.12 7.71 -7.63
C ALA A 194 -16.10 8.96 -8.52
N LEU A 195 -14.98 9.69 -8.54
CA LEU A 195 -14.80 10.85 -9.42
C LEU A 195 -14.91 10.49 -10.90
N ARG A 196 -14.23 9.45 -11.33
CA ARG A 196 -14.26 8.96 -12.72
C ARG A 196 -15.66 8.49 -13.13
N SER A 197 -16.46 7.94 -12.21
CA SER A 197 -17.83 7.49 -12.49
C SER A 197 -18.73 8.61 -12.99
N VAL A 198 -18.52 9.84 -12.52
CA VAL A 198 -19.26 11.03 -12.95
C VAL A 198 -18.47 11.89 -13.94
N GLY A 199 -17.46 11.31 -14.62
CA GLY A 199 -16.72 11.96 -15.69
C GLY A 199 -15.71 13.02 -15.27
N ILE A 200 -15.31 13.04 -14.00
CA ILE A 200 -14.26 13.94 -13.49
C ILE A 200 -12.91 13.24 -13.61
N PRO A 201 -11.95 13.83 -14.36
CA PRO A 201 -10.61 13.26 -14.44
C PRO A 201 -9.94 13.24 -13.07
N ALA A 202 -9.52 12.07 -12.64
CA ALA A 202 -8.88 11.87 -11.35
C ALA A 202 -7.77 10.83 -11.43
N ARG A 203 -6.77 10.99 -10.55
CA ARG A 203 -5.60 10.12 -10.46
C ARG A 203 -5.17 9.92 -9.01
N GLN A 204 -4.65 8.74 -8.71
CA GLN A 204 -4.01 8.48 -7.43
C GLN A 204 -2.60 9.09 -7.46
N VAL A 205 -2.25 9.82 -6.42
CA VAL A 205 -0.87 10.22 -6.13
C VAL A 205 -0.33 9.33 -5.04
N TYR A 206 0.88 8.85 -5.22
CA TYR A 206 1.52 7.93 -4.31
C TYR A 206 2.93 8.39 -3.95
N THR A 207 3.20 8.53 -2.65
CA THR A 207 4.57 8.57 -2.12
C THR A 207 4.90 7.19 -1.58
N PRO A 208 5.75 6.42 -2.27
CA PRO A 208 6.00 5.03 -1.89
C PRO A 208 6.65 4.90 -0.52
N ARG A 209 7.43 5.91 -0.13
CA ARG A 209 8.06 6.02 1.19
C ARG A 209 8.31 7.49 1.54
N TRP A 210 7.90 7.89 2.74
CA TRP A 210 8.31 9.18 3.31
C TRP A 210 9.80 9.18 3.64
N ALA A 211 10.47 10.30 3.43
CA ALA A 211 11.87 10.45 3.83
C ALA A 211 12.03 10.73 5.33
N HIS A 212 11.10 11.45 5.92
CA HIS A 212 11.17 11.96 7.30
C HIS A 212 10.54 11.04 8.36
N THR A 213 9.81 9.99 7.94
CA THR A 213 9.16 9.03 8.83
C THR A 213 9.02 7.68 8.14
N ASP A 214 8.89 6.60 8.92
CA ASP A 214 8.73 5.24 8.40
C ASP A 214 7.25 4.99 8.11
N ASP A 215 6.84 5.34 6.90
CA ASP A 215 5.48 5.15 6.38
C ASP A 215 5.44 5.47 4.87
N ASN A 216 4.28 5.27 4.28
CA ASN A 216 3.93 5.70 2.93
C ASN A 216 2.58 6.43 2.94
N HIS A 217 2.16 6.98 1.82
CA HIS A 217 0.82 7.53 1.69
C HIS A 217 0.35 7.58 0.24
N ALA A 218 -0.97 7.49 0.06
CA ALA A 218 -1.65 7.68 -1.21
C ALA A 218 -2.85 8.60 -1.01
N TRP A 219 -3.07 9.50 -1.97
CA TRP A 219 -4.19 10.42 -2.01
C TRP A 219 -4.65 10.67 -3.44
N VAL A 220 -5.44 11.70 -3.68
CA VAL A 220 -6.09 11.93 -4.98
C VAL A 220 -5.75 13.30 -5.52
N GLU A 221 -5.53 13.39 -6.82
CA GLU A 221 -5.65 14.62 -7.60
C GLU A 221 -6.85 14.55 -8.54
N ALA A 222 -7.62 15.64 -8.61
CA ALA A 222 -8.72 15.84 -9.54
C ALA A 222 -8.45 17.02 -10.45
N TRP A 223 -8.78 16.89 -11.74
CA TRP A 223 -8.64 17.95 -12.70
C TRP A 223 -9.86 18.89 -12.67
N VAL A 224 -9.63 20.18 -12.46
CA VAL A 224 -10.65 21.20 -12.44
C VAL A 224 -10.21 22.39 -13.31
N ASP A 225 -10.93 22.63 -14.38
CA ASP A 225 -10.75 23.80 -15.27
C ASP A 225 -9.29 24.10 -15.68
N GLY A 226 -8.57 23.05 -16.07
CA GLY A 226 -7.19 23.15 -16.57
C GLY A 226 -6.09 22.96 -15.54
N LYS A 227 -6.42 22.66 -14.28
CA LYS A 227 -5.47 22.45 -13.19
C LYS A 227 -5.75 21.18 -12.43
N TRP A 228 -4.69 20.56 -11.90
CA TRP A 228 -4.78 19.46 -10.95
C TRP A 228 -4.80 19.99 -9.52
N TYR A 229 -5.79 19.59 -8.75
CA TYR A 229 -5.95 19.90 -7.32
C TYR A 229 -5.92 18.61 -6.53
N PHE A 230 -5.23 18.62 -5.39
CA PHE A 230 -5.21 17.45 -4.51
C PHE A 230 -6.26 17.52 -3.39
N LEU A 231 -6.63 16.36 -2.90
CA LEU A 231 -7.52 16.16 -1.76
C LEU A 231 -7.17 14.86 -1.03
N GLY A 232 -7.42 14.83 0.29
CA GLY A 232 -7.37 13.59 1.06
C GLY A 232 -8.56 12.70 0.70
N ALA A 233 -8.28 11.44 0.37
CA ALA A 233 -9.34 10.50 0.00
C ALA A 233 -10.19 10.12 1.19
N CYS A 234 -11.51 10.22 1.07
CA CYS A 234 -12.47 10.02 2.17
C CYS A 234 -12.25 10.96 3.38
N GLU A 235 -11.45 11.99 3.21
CA GLU A 235 -11.11 12.99 4.23
C GLU A 235 -11.48 14.40 3.73
N PRO A 236 -12.76 14.76 3.68
CA PRO A 236 -13.21 16.01 3.09
C PRO A 236 -12.73 17.24 3.87
N GLU A 237 -12.21 18.19 3.14
CA GLU A 237 -11.78 19.51 3.60
C GLU A 237 -12.63 20.62 2.96
N PRO A 238 -12.72 21.81 3.54
CA PRO A 238 -13.54 22.89 2.99
C PRO A 238 -13.11 23.38 1.60
N VAL A 239 -11.84 23.19 1.25
CA VAL A 239 -11.23 23.63 -0.01
C VAL A 239 -10.27 22.58 -0.54
N LEU A 240 -10.06 22.57 -1.86
CA LEU A 240 -9.04 21.72 -2.48
C LEU A 240 -7.62 22.20 -2.15
N ASN A 241 -6.63 21.35 -2.37
CA ASN A 241 -5.22 21.54 -1.98
C ASN A 241 -5.03 21.65 -0.45
N LEU A 242 -5.96 21.12 0.30
CA LEU A 242 -5.90 21.00 1.75
C LEU A 242 -6.09 19.54 2.16
N GLY A 243 -5.26 19.10 3.07
CA GLY A 243 -5.31 17.80 3.74
C GLY A 243 -4.35 17.82 4.91
N TRP A 244 -4.49 16.89 5.84
CA TRP A 244 -3.58 16.76 6.97
C TRP A 244 -2.13 16.56 6.53
N PHE A 245 -1.93 16.02 5.33
CA PHE A 245 -0.60 15.67 4.80
C PHE A 245 0.10 16.82 4.08
N ASN A 246 -0.42 18.07 4.07
CA ASN A 246 0.29 19.20 3.46
C ASN A 246 1.72 19.35 4.00
N ALA A 247 1.88 19.31 5.33
CA ALA A 247 3.20 19.40 5.96
C ALA A 247 4.10 18.19 5.62
N PRO A 248 3.69 16.93 5.80
CA PRO A 248 4.44 15.77 5.34
C PRO A 248 4.76 15.79 3.84
N ALA A 249 3.82 16.20 2.99
CA ALA A 249 4.02 16.24 1.54
C ALA A 249 5.09 17.27 1.14
N SER A 250 5.18 18.41 1.83
CA SER A 250 6.25 19.40 1.61
C SER A 250 7.65 18.87 1.92
N ARG A 251 7.74 17.76 2.66
CA ARG A 251 8.98 17.03 3.01
C ARG A 251 9.17 15.76 2.16
N GLY A 252 8.38 15.58 1.12
CA GLY A 252 8.49 14.42 0.22
C GLY A 252 9.75 14.48 -0.63
N MET A 253 10.33 13.31 -0.91
CA MET A 253 11.38 13.17 -1.91
C MET A 253 10.81 12.89 -3.27
N LEU A 254 9.69 12.14 -3.36
CA LEU A 254 9.07 11.78 -4.61
C LEU A 254 7.56 11.56 -4.41
N MET A 255 6.76 12.10 -5.34
CA MET A 255 5.36 11.74 -5.55
C MET A 255 5.17 11.40 -7.01
N HIS A 256 4.51 10.30 -7.27
CA HIS A 256 4.31 9.85 -8.63
C HIS A 256 2.88 9.34 -8.87
N THR A 257 2.54 9.30 -10.14
CA THR A 257 1.27 8.77 -10.64
C THR A 257 1.54 7.83 -11.80
N LYS A 258 0.86 6.70 -11.81
CA LYS A 258 0.84 5.75 -12.91
C LYS A 258 -0.29 6.11 -13.87
N VAL A 259 0.05 6.31 -15.14
CA VAL A 259 -0.90 6.67 -16.20
C VAL A 259 -0.87 5.58 -17.27
N PHE A 260 -1.95 4.84 -17.41
CA PHE A 260 -2.04 3.80 -18.44
C PHE A 260 -2.07 4.42 -19.84
N GLY A 261 -1.29 3.85 -20.74
CA GLY A 261 -1.12 4.33 -22.11
C GLY A 261 0.18 5.11 -22.35
N ARG A 262 0.32 5.59 -23.59
CA ARG A 262 1.41 6.48 -24.02
C ARG A 262 1.05 7.92 -23.62
N TYR A 263 1.20 8.24 -22.36
CA TYR A 263 0.89 9.59 -21.88
C TYR A 263 1.96 10.60 -22.32
N ASN A 264 1.53 11.76 -22.82
CA ASN A 264 2.35 12.85 -23.32
C ASN A 264 2.02 14.20 -22.67
N GLY A 265 1.60 14.19 -21.41
CA GLY A 265 1.36 15.40 -20.61
C GLY A 265 2.65 16.16 -20.27
N PRO A 266 2.52 17.29 -19.57
CA PRO A 266 3.64 18.20 -19.29
C PRO A 266 4.58 17.72 -18.17
N GLU A 267 4.16 16.71 -17.38
CA GLU A 267 4.90 16.23 -16.21
C GLU A 267 6.20 15.50 -16.62
N GLU A 268 7.21 15.53 -15.77
CA GLU A 268 8.43 14.75 -15.96
C GLU A 268 8.10 13.25 -15.99
N VAL A 269 8.52 12.58 -17.07
CA VAL A 269 8.41 11.12 -17.17
C VAL A 269 9.54 10.48 -16.39
N MET A 270 9.18 9.70 -15.36
CA MET A 270 10.14 8.93 -14.57
C MET A 270 10.50 7.62 -15.23
N TYR A 271 9.48 6.93 -15.72
CA TYR A 271 9.62 5.62 -16.33
C TYR A 271 8.52 5.39 -17.35
N ARG A 272 8.85 4.76 -18.46
CA ARG A 272 7.89 4.41 -19.49
C ARG A 272 7.97 2.91 -19.80
N THR A 273 6.83 2.25 -19.74
CA THR A 273 6.67 0.85 -20.08
C THR A 273 5.81 0.72 -21.35
N PRO A 274 5.71 -0.44 -21.96
CA PRO A 274 4.74 -0.66 -23.04
C PRO A 274 3.27 -0.45 -22.62
N ARG A 275 2.96 -0.39 -21.29
CA ARG A 275 1.59 -0.34 -20.78
C ARG A 275 1.23 0.96 -20.09
N TYR A 276 2.17 1.59 -19.39
CA TYR A 276 1.92 2.83 -18.67
C TYR A 276 3.13 3.76 -18.68
N THR A 277 2.86 5.00 -18.40
CA THR A 277 3.86 6.03 -18.12
C THR A 277 3.76 6.39 -16.64
N GLU A 278 4.87 6.37 -15.94
CA GLU A 278 4.97 6.88 -14.57
C GLU A 278 5.48 8.30 -14.60
N ILE A 279 4.71 9.23 -14.04
CA ILE A 279 4.98 10.66 -14.04
C ILE A 279 5.29 11.17 -12.65
N ASN A 280 6.22 12.12 -12.58
CA ASN A 280 6.63 12.80 -11.36
C ASN A 280 5.75 14.03 -11.13
N VAL A 281 5.09 14.08 -9.99
CA VAL A 281 4.20 15.21 -9.61
C VAL A 281 4.67 15.92 -8.34
N ILE A 282 5.91 15.66 -7.90
CA ILE A 282 6.49 16.22 -6.66
C ILE A 282 6.46 17.75 -6.62
N ASP A 283 6.57 18.43 -7.76
CA ASP A 283 6.52 19.90 -7.85
C ASP A 283 5.21 20.52 -7.36
N ASN A 284 4.13 19.73 -7.31
CA ASN A 284 2.84 20.18 -6.77
C ASN A 284 2.85 20.29 -5.24
N TYR A 285 3.84 19.69 -4.55
CA TYR A 285 3.81 19.46 -3.10
C TYR A 285 5.03 20.02 -2.35
N ALA A 286 6.22 19.93 -2.93
CA ALA A 286 7.48 20.22 -2.25
C ALA A 286 8.41 21.09 -3.10
N PRO A 287 9.31 21.87 -2.48
CA PRO A 287 10.42 22.47 -3.18
C PRO A 287 11.35 21.40 -3.75
N THR A 288 11.64 21.46 -5.05
CA THR A 288 12.41 20.44 -5.76
C THR A 288 13.78 20.94 -6.24
N ALA A 289 14.62 19.98 -6.61
CA ALA A 289 15.87 20.20 -7.34
C ALA A 289 16.08 19.05 -8.33
N LYS A 290 16.65 19.35 -9.48
CA LYS A 290 17.09 18.37 -10.48
C LYS A 290 18.58 18.06 -10.24
N ALA A 291 18.95 16.78 -10.34
CA ALA A 291 20.35 16.35 -10.34
C ALA A 291 20.61 15.37 -11.48
N ASP A 292 21.74 15.56 -12.16
CA ASP A 292 22.21 14.65 -13.20
C ASP A 292 23.10 13.57 -12.58
N VAL A 293 22.96 12.33 -13.06
CA VAL A 293 23.73 11.17 -12.57
C VAL A 293 24.48 10.53 -13.74
N THR A 294 25.78 10.37 -13.59
CA THR A 294 26.64 9.68 -14.57
C THR A 294 27.17 8.39 -13.97
N ILE A 295 27.04 7.29 -14.69
CA ILE A 295 27.56 6.00 -14.30
C ILE A 295 28.79 5.68 -15.13
N VAL A 296 29.89 5.32 -14.46
CA VAL A 296 31.14 4.95 -15.06
C VAL A 296 31.62 3.60 -14.56
N ASP A 297 32.43 2.89 -15.38
CA ASP A 297 33.11 1.67 -14.96
C ASP A 297 34.34 1.95 -14.05
N ALA A 298 35.07 0.89 -13.71
CA ALA A 298 36.27 0.99 -12.88
C ALA A 298 37.36 1.89 -13.50
N ASP A 299 37.42 2.01 -14.83
CA ASP A 299 38.39 2.82 -15.59
C ASP A 299 37.89 4.25 -15.85
N GLY A 300 36.68 4.61 -15.41
CA GLY A 300 36.06 5.92 -15.59
C GLY A 300 35.36 6.11 -16.94
N LYS A 301 35.09 5.04 -17.68
CA LYS A 301 34.35 5.10 -18.95
C LYS A 301 32.85 5.06 -18.70
N PRO A 302 32.03 5.87 -19.42
CA PRO A 302 30.58 5.84 -19.32
C PRO A 302 30.00 4.43 -19.54
N VAL A 303 28.98 4.09 -18.75
CA VAL A 303 28.27 2.81 -18.84
C VAL A 303 26.83 3.06 -19.31
N ALA A 304 26.52 2.67 -20.55
CA ALA A 304 25.17 2.72 -21.10
C ALA A 304 24.30 1.60 -20.52
N ASP A 305 22.97 1.80 -20.49
CA ASP A 305 21.97 0.84 -20.03
C ASP A 305 22.25 0.30 -18.61
N ALA A 306 22.94 1.05 -17.77
CA ALA A 306 23.09 0.71 -16.35
C ALA A 306 21.76 0.98 -15.63
N LYS A 307 21.36 0.06 -14.77
CA LYS A 307 20.21 0.27 -13.87
C LYS A 307 20.63 1.25 -12.78
N VAL A 308 19.89 2.33 -12.60
CA VAL A 308 20.10 3.36 -11.56
C VAL A 308 18.87 3.43 -10.68
N GLU A 309 19.05 3.09 -9.42
CA GLU A 309 17.99 3.08 -8.41
C GLU A 309 18.21 4.24 -7.44
N PHE A 310 17.21 5.12 -7.33
CA PHE A 310 17.16 6.19 -6.34
C PHE A 310 16.40 5.68 -5.14
N LYS A 311 17.05 5.68 -3.98
CA LYS A 311 16.55 5.01 -2.78
C LYS A 311 16.40 5.99 -1.62
N VAL A 312 15.26 5.90 -0.94
CA VAL A 312 14.94 6.63 0.30
C VAL A 312 15.06 5.67 1.47
N TYR A 313 15.65 6.13 2.57
CA TYR A 313 15.66 5.36 3.82
C TYR A 313 14.26 5.35 4.43
N ASN A 314 13.72 4.16 4.68
CA ASN A 314 12.43 3.98 5.32
C ASN A 314 12.31 2.52 5.78
N TYR A 315 11.77 2.26 6.98
CA TYR A 315 11.71 0.94 7.59
C TYR A 315 13.05 0.19 7.62
N ALA A 316 14.10 0.88 8.04
CA ALA A 316 15.47 0.36 8.07
C ALA A 316 15.93 -0.26 6.73
N GLU A 317 15.40 0.21 5.62
CA GLU A 317 15.73 -0.18 4.26
C GLU A 317 16.04 1.06 3.42
N PHE A 318 16.93 0.93 2.45
CA PHE A 318 17.04 1.87 1.35
C PHE A 318 16.09 1.42 0.23
N TYR A 319 14.83 1.86 0.33
CA TYR A 319 13.76 1.50 -0.60
C TYR A 319 13.90 2.26 -1.93
N THR A 320 13.79 1.54 -3.07
CA THR A 320 13.84 2.14 -4.40
C THR A 320 12.55 2.88 -4.71
N VAL A 321 12.62 4.23 -4.77
CA VAL A 321 11.47 5.08 -5.13
C VAL A 321 11.44 5.42 -6.62
N ALA A 322 12.59 5.38 -7.29
CA ALA A 322 12.69 5.54 -8.74
C ALA A 322 13.77 4.62 -9.31
N SER A 323 13.49 4.05 -10.48
CA SER A 323 14.45 3.21 -11.21
C SER A 323 14.55 3.73 -12.64
N LYS A 324 15.75 4.07 -13.07
CA LYS A 324 16.04 4.58 -14.41
C LYS A 324 17.17 3.79 -15.05
N GLN A 325 17.36 3.99 -16.33
CA GLN A 325 18.51 3.48 -17.08
C GLN A 325 19.35 4.62 -17.61
N THR A 326 20.66 4.40 -17.74
CA THR A 326 21.55 5.37 -18.38
C THR A 326 21.41 5.31 -19.89
N ASP A 327 21.59 6.48 -20.51
CA ASP A 327 21.71 6.63 -21.98
C ASP A 327 23.08 6.12 -22.49
N ALA A 328 23.35 6.34 -23.79
CA ALA A 328 24.60 5.95 -24.44
C ALA A 328 25.84 6.64 -23.84
N ASP A 329 25.68 7.79 -23.21
CA ASP A 329 26.72 8.56 -22.54
C ASP A 329 26.85 8.22 -21.03
N GLY A 330 26.16 7.18 -20.58
CA GLY A 330 26.14 6.76 -19.17
C GLY A 330 25.37 7.70 -18.26
N LYS A 331 24.45 8.50 -18.76
CA LYS A 331 23.75 9.56 -18.01
C LYS A 331 22.28 9.27 -17.79
N THR A 332 21.77 9.74 -16.65
CA THR A 332 20.35 9.85 -16.33
C THR A 332 20.12 11.04 -15.38
N PHE A 333 18.90 11.29 -14.97
CA PHE A 333 18.60 12.38 -14.02
C PHE A 333 17.33 12.08 -13.23
N LEU A 334 17.11 12.83 -12.16
CA LEU A 334 15.87 12.85 -11.39
C LEU A 334 15.62 14.25 -10.85
N THR A 335 14.33 14.67 -10.84
CA THR A 335 13.87 15.82 -10.05
C THR A 335 13.22 15.26 -8.76
N ALA A 336 13.67 15.73 -7.62
CA ALA A 336 13.21 15.25 -6.31
C ALA A 336 13.15 16.39 -5.27
N GLY A 337 12.54 16.12 -4.12
CA GLY A 337 12.57 17.01 -2.97
C GLY A 337 14.00 17.27 -2.49
N LYS A 338 14.22 18.40 -1.83
CA LYS A 338 15.57 18.86 -1.39
C LYS A 338 16.03 18.12 -0.13
N GLY A 339 16.43 16.87 -0.29
CA GLY A 339 16.95 16.00 0.74
C GLY A 339 17.90 14.95 0.17
N ASP A 340 18.27 13.97 0.99
CA ASP A 340 19.24 12.94 0.64
C ASP A 340 18.57 11.67 0.10
N MET A 341 19.15 11.11 -0.96
CA MET A 341 18.90 9.76 -1.45
C MET A 341 20.20 8.97 -1.58
N LEU A 342 20.12 7.66 -1.41
CA LEU A 342 21.14 6.73 -1.85
C LEU A 342 20.90 6.42 -3.33
N VAL A 343 21.88 6.72 -4.19
CA VAL A 343 21.90 6.31 -5.60
C VAL A 343 22.69 5.01 -5.70
N TRP A 344 22.02 3.95 -6.16
CA TRP A 344 22.60 2.63 -6.36
C TRP A 344 22.57 2.29 -7.84
N ALA A 345 23.70 2.01 -8.42
CA ALA A 345 23.81 1.61 -9.83
C ALA A 345 24.34 0.18 -9.97
N SER A 346 23.83 -0.54 -10.97
CA SER A 346 24.29 -1.90 -11.24
C SER A 346 24.23 -2.24 -12.72
N LYS A 347 25.19 -3.06 -13.17
CA LYS A 347 25.23 -3.69 -14.50
C LYS A 347 26.20 -4.88 -14.51
N ASP A 348 25.78 -5.98 -15.13
CA ASP A 348 26.60 -7.19 -15.38
C ASP A 348 27.30 -7.73 -14.11
N GLY A 349 26.60 -7.73 -12.97
CA GLY A 349 27.10 -8.22 -11.68
C GLY A 349 28.00 -7.25 -10.93
N LYS A 350 28.34 -6.10 -11.52
CA LYS A 350 29.03 -5.00 -10.83
C LYS A 350 27.99 -3.99 -10.30
N PHE A 351 28.34 -3.33 -9.20
CA PHE A 351 27.54 -2.28 -8.62
C PHE A 351 28.41 -1.16 -8.05
N GLY A 352 27.75 -0.07 -7.76
CA GLY A 352 28.33 1.07 -7.04
C GLY A 352 27.23 1.93 -6.47
N TYR A 353 27.55 2.75 -5.49
CA TYR A 353 26.56 3.62 -4.85
C TYR A 353 27.21 4.87 -4.30
N SER A 354 26.40 5.92 -4.13
CA SER A 354 26.78 7.15 -3.47
C SER A 354 25.54 7.88 -2.94
N LYS A 355 25.73 8.71 -1.93
CA LYS A 355 24.71 9.64 -1.46
C LYS A 355 24.60 10.83 -2.42
N LEU A 356 23.37 11.25 -2.72
CA LEU A 356 23.04 12.43 -3.50
C LEU A 356 22.16 13.34 -2.64
N SER A 357 22.62 14.57 -2.41
CA SER A 357 21.91 15.59 -1.64
C SER A 357 21.24 16.58 -2.61
N PHE A 358 19.98 16.34 -2.95
CA PHE A 358 19.23 17.21 -3.87
C PHE A 358 19.14 18.65 -3.34
N GLY A 359 19.42 19.61 -4.21
CA GLY A 359 19.46 21.03 -3.87
C GLY A 359 20.82 21.51 -3.35
N GLN A 360 21.74 20.61 -3.05
CA GLN A 360 23.15 20.88 -2.76
C GLN A 360 24.02 20.38 -3.93
N ASP A 361 23.78 19.15 -4.37
CA ASP A 361 24.46 18.53 -5.49
C ASP A 361 23.61 18.68 -6.76
N ASN A 362 24.19 19.20 -7.83
CA ASN A 362 23.55 19.30 -9.15
C ASN A 362 23.94 18.13 -10.06
N ALA A 363 24.99 17.39 -9.73
CA ALA A 363 25.48 16.23 -10.45
C ALA A 363 26.18 15.23 -9.53
N LEU A 364 26.09 13.96 -9.88
CA LEU A 364 26.74 12.85 -9.19
C LEU A 364 27.37 11.89 -10.20
N THR A 365 28.59 11.41 -9.92
CA THR A 365 29.19 10.28 -10.65
C THR A 365 29.27 9.07 -9.74
N VAL A 366 28.69 7.95 -10.18
CA VAL A 366 28.75 6.66 -9.49
C VAL A 366 29.62 5.71 -10.29
N LYS A 367 30.58 5.07 -9.62
CA LYS A 367 31.51 4.13 -10.22
C LYS A 367 31.10 2.71 -9.93
N LEU A 368 30.99 1.87 -10.98
CA LEU A 368 30.73 0.45 -10.86
C LEU A 368 32.03 -0.32 -10.61
N ASP A 369 32.57 -0.20 -9.41
CA ASP A 369 33.86 -0.78 -9.00
C ASP A 369 33.71 -1.90 -7.94
N LYS A 370 32.48 -2.22 -7.53
CA LYS A 370 32.21 -3.23 -6.50
C LYS A 370 31.63 -4.50 -7.09
N THR A 371 31.99 -5.62 -6.48
CA THR A 371 31.43 -6.94 -6.73
C THR A 371 30.92 -7.55 -5.43
N ALA A 372 29.97 -8.49 -5.52
CA ALA A 372 29.50 -9.20 -4.35
C ALA A 372 30.61 -10.09 -3.74
N GLY A 373 30.63 -10.20 -2.40
CA GLY A 373 31.57 -11.07 -1.66
C GLY A 373 32.56 -10.33 -0.75
N GLU A 374 32.65 -9.02 -0.85
CA GLU A 374 33.45 -8.23 0.08
C GLU A 374 32.67 -7.92 1.36
N ALA A 375 33.32 -8.10 2.52
CA ALA A 375 32.74 -7.77 3.82
C ALA A 375 33.28 -6.43 4.30
N TYR A 376 32.39 -5.46 4.51
CA TYR A 376 32.73 -4.13 5.05
C TYR A 376 31.50 -3.44 5.64
N THR A 377 31.73 -2.35 6.35
CA THR A 377 30.70 -1.54 6.97
C THR A 377 30.82 -0.10 6.50
N LEU A 378 29.68 0.56 6.29
CA LEU A 378 29.60 1.95 5.84
C LEU A 378 28.53 2.69 6.62
N ASP A 379 28.87 3.84 7.18
CA ASP A 379 27.91 4.79 7.74
C ASP A 379 27.31 5.66 6.64
N MET A 380 25.97 5.83 6.68
CA MET A 380 25.21 6.58 5.67
C MET A 380 24.13 7.43 6.37
N ASP A 381 24.51 8.64 6.78
CA ASP A 381 23.58 9.58 7.41
C ASP A 381 22.70 10.24 6.35
N ILE A 382 21.39 10.26 6.59
CA ILE A 382 20.37 10.75 5.67
C ILE A 382 19.64 11.94 6.28
N ILE A 383 19.54 13.03 5.52
CA ILE A 383 18.79 14.25 5.89
C ILE A 383 17.60 14.38 4.96
N PRO A 384 16.36 14.35 5.50
CA PRO A 384 15.16 14.55 4.69
C PRO A 384 14.95 16.03 4.34
N PRO A 385 14.06 16.36 3.38
CA PRO A 385 13.69 17.75 3.11
C PRO A 385 13.12 18.45 4.35
N MET A 386 13.34 19.77 4.41
CA MET A 386 12.74 20.65 5.42
C MET A 386 11.25 20.82 5.15
N GLU A 387 10.46 21.04 6.20
CA GLU A 387 9.05 21.40 6.06
C GLU A 387 8.90 22.81 5.45
N GLY A 388 7.98 22.95 4.50
CA GLY A 388 7.75 24.22 3.80
C GLY A 388 6.33 24.30 3.24
N ALA A 389 5.35 23.70 3.93
CA ALA A 389 3.97 23.63 3.47
C ALA A 389 3.35 25.02 3.32
N ASN A 390 2.69 25.24 2.19
CA ASN A 390 1.82 26.38 1.97
C ASN A 390 0.36 25.92 2.13
N MET A 391 -0.34 26.48 3.10
CA MET A 391 -1.73 26.10 3.43
C MET A 391 -2.71 27.09 2.77
N PRO A 392 -3.76 26.60 2.07
CA PRO A 392 -4.83 27.47 1.59
C PRO A 392 -5.56 28.11 2.77
N GLU A 393 -6.08 29.33 2.55
CA GLU A 393 -6.91 30.01 3.55
C GLU A 393 -8.28 29.34 3.67
N VAL A 394 -8.73 29.15 4.89
CA VAL A 394 -10.06 28.61 5.22
C VAL A 394 -10.72 29.52 6.23
N THR A 395 -11.94 29.98 5.93
CA THR A 395 -12.70 30.80 6.89
C THR A 395 -13.27 29.95 8.03
N PRO A 396 -13.54 30.57 9.21
CA PRO A 396 -14.19 29.87 10.32
C PRO A 396 -15.54 29.24 9.92
N GLU A 397 -16.29 29.91 9.05
CA GLU A 397 -17.61 29.46 8.57
C GLU A 397 -17.47 28.23 7.66
N GLN A 398 -16.48 28.23 6.73
CA GLN A 398 -16.16 27.07 5.89
C GLN A 398 -15.76 25.87 6.75
N ARG A 399 -14.90 26.08 7.75
CA ARG A 399 -14.48 25.02 8.68
C ARG A 399 -15.67 24.47 9.47
N ALA A 400 -16.51 25.34 10.02
CA ALA A 400 -17.68 24.93 10.80
C ALA A 400 -18.67 24.12 9.96
N GLU A 401 -18.93 24.52 8.71
CA GLU A 401 -19.82 23.77 7.81
C GLU A 401 -19.22 22.40 7.43
N ASN A 402 -17.93 22.34 7.12
CA ASN A 402 -17.26 21.07 6.85
C ASN A 402 -17.36 20.10 8.04
N ASN A 403 -17.09 20.58 9.26
CA ASN A 403 -17.18 19.77 10.47
C ASN A 403 -18.61 19.29 10.73
N ARG A 404 -19.62 20.16 10.49
CA ARG A 404 -21.03 19.79 10.58
C ARG A 404 -21.39 18.68 9.60
N ARG A 405 -20.91 18.77 8.37
CA ARG A 405 -21.13 17.75 7.33
C ARG A 405 -20.48 16.43 7.72
N MET A 406 -19.22 16.46 8.12
CA MET A 406 -18.50 15.25 8.56
C MET A 406 -19.21 14.53 9.70
N ALA A 407 -19.74 15.26 10.70
CA ALA A 407 -20.50 14.67 11.80
C ALA A 407 -21.80 13.97 11.31
N LEU A 408 -22.48 14.55 10.30
CA LEU A 408 -23.65 13.92 9.68
C LEU A 408 -23.25 12.65 8.89
N GLU A 409 -22.18 12.74 8.14
CA GLU A 409 -21.62 11.64 7.35
C GLU A 409 -21.17 10.47 8.23
N ASP A 410 -20.53 10.77 9.37
CA ASP A 410 -20.22 9.77 10.41
C ASP A 410 -21.48 9.07 10.91
N SER A 411 -22.57 9.82 11.15
CA SER A 411 -23.84 9.25 11.59
C SER A 411 -24.43 8.30 10.53
N ILE A 412 -24.34 8.66 9.25
CA ILE A 412 -24.81 7.83 8.12
C ILE A 412 -24.00 6.52 8.07
N ARG A 413 -22.66 6.62 8.12
CA ARG A 413 -21.76 5.44 8.11
C ARG A 413 -21.99 4.57 9.33
N ASN A 414 -22.09 5.16 10.52
CA ASN A 414 -22.32 4.43 11.77
C ASN A 414 -23.67 3.69 11.77
N ALA A 415 -24.71 4.28 11.19
CA ALA A 415 -26.01 3.59 11.02
C ALA A 415 -25.88 2.34 10.14
N TYR A 416 -25.07 2.39 9.09
CA TYR A 416 -24.73 1.21 8.27
C TYR A 416 -23.90 0.19 9.06
N VAL A 417 -22.85 0.62 9.75
CA VAL A 417 -21.99 -0.26 10.57
C VAL A 417 -22.79 -0.94 11.68
N ALA A 418 -23.82 -0.27 12.25
CA ALA A 418 -24.70 -0.85 13.25
C ALA A 418 -25.52 -2.06 12.74
N THR A 419 -25.58 -2.29 11.43
CA THR A 419 -26.19 -3.51 10.84
C THR A 419 -25.26 -4.72 10.87
N PHE A 420 -23.98 -4.56 11.18
CA PHE A 420 -23.01 -5.66 11.23
C PHE A 420 -23.21 -6.54 12.47
N MET A 421 -22.68 -7.76 12.41
CA MET A 421 -22.75 -8.63 13.58
C MET A 421 -21.90 -8.10 14.73
N THR A 422 -22.50 -8.06 15.91
CA THR A 422 -21.83 -7.79 17.19
C THR A 422 -21.28 -9.09 17.79
N ASP A 423 -20.37 -9.00 18.77
CA ASP A 423 -19.88 -10.17 19.52
C ASP A 423 -21.04 -10.99 20.12
N GLU A 424 -22.04 -10.31 20.71
CA GLU A 424 -23.20 -10.97 21.29
C GLU A 424 -24.04 -11.72 20.25
N SER A 425 -24.38 -11.08 19.11
CA SER A 425 -25.16 -11.72 18.04
C SER A 425 -24.40 -12.86 17.39
N ALA A 426 -23.08 -12.74 17.24
CA ALA A 426 -22.23 -13.80 16.69
C ALA A 426 -22.12 -15.02 17.62
N ARG A 427 -22.00 -14.80 18.95
CA ARG A 427 -22.04 -15.87 19.95
C ARG A 427 -23.38 -16.58 19.98
N HIS A 428 -24.49 -15.83 19.88
CA HIS A 428 -25.83 -16.43 19.80
C HIS A 428 -25.95 -17.35 18.58
N PHE A 429 -25.49 -16.92 17.42
CA PHE A 429 -25.42 -17.72 16.21
C PHE A 429 -24.55 -18.99 16.41
N ALA A 430 -23.35 -18.83 16.97
CA ALA A 430 -22.44 -19.96 17.21
C ALA A 430 -23.09 -21.04 18.09
N LYS A 431 -23.80 -20.62 19.15
CA LYS A 431 -24.50 -21.51 20.06
C LYS A 431 -25.67 -22.25 19.36
N GLU A 432 -26.44 -21.56 18.53
CA GLU A 432 -27.53 -22.15 17.75
C GLU A 432 -27.03 -23.25 16.82
N TYR A 433 -25.87 -23.04 16.17
CA TYR A 433 -25.28 -24.01 15.22
C TYR A 433 -24.27 -24.96 15.85
N GLN A 434 -24.12 -24.93 17.18
CA GLN A 434 -23.18 -25.78 17.94
C GLN A 434 -21.73 -25.63 17.43
N LEU A 435 -21.28 -24.40 17.28
CA LEU A 435 -19.93 -24.01 16.89
C LEU A 435 -19.19 -23.41 18.09
N ASP A 436 -17.87 -23.28 18.00
CA ASP A 436 -17.05 -22.62 19.01
C ASP A 436 -17.40 -21.13 19.09
N GLU A 437 -17.94 -20.68 20.22
CA GLU A 437 -18.45 -19.33 20.41
C GLU A 437 -17.35 -18.27 20.29
N ASP A 438 -16.15 -18.50 20.83
CA ASP A 438 -15.06 -17.52 20.81
C ASP A 438 -14.45 -17.37 19.43
N VAL A 439 -14.25 -18.47 18.73
CA VAL A 439 -13.68 -18.46 17.36
C VAL A 439 -14.67 -17.85 16.37
N VAL A 440 -15.93 -18.27 16.42
CA VAL A 440 -16.98 -17.80 15.50
C VAL A 440 -17.29 -16.31 15.72
N ALA A 441 -17.31 -15.85 16.98
CA ALA A 441 -17.51 -14.43 17.27
C ALA A 441 -16.41 -13.58 16.63
N LYS A 442 -15.13 -13.96 16.78
CA LYS A 442 -14.01 -13.27 16.14
C LYS A 442 -14.13 -13.22 14.61
N LEU A 443 -14.45 -14.36 13.97
CA LEU A 443 -14.57 -14.45 12.51
C LEU A 443 -15.72 -13.60 11.96
N LEU A 444 -16.91 -13.67 12.59
CA LEU A 444 -18.09 -12.94 12.14
C LEU A 444 -17.95 -11.42 12.38
N VAL A 445 -17.39 -11.00 13.49
CA VAL A 445 -17.11 -9.57 13.73
C VAL A 445 -16.05 -9.06 12.75
N ALA A 446 -14.99 -9.82 12.50
CA ALA A 446 -13.94 -9.46 11.54
C ALA A 446 -14.46 -9.38 10.10
N SER A 447 -15.48 -10.14 9.73
CA SER A 447 -16.07 -10.14 8.38
C SER A 447 -16.90 -8.88 8.07
N ARG A 448 -17.22 -8.04 9.07
CA ARG A 448 -17.93 -6.76 8.91
C ARG A 448 -19.15 -6.88 8.01
N GLY A 449 -19.27 -6.06 6.97
CA GLY A 449 -20.37 -6.07 6.00
C GLY A 449 -20.51 -7.36 5.15
N ASN A 450 -19.52 -8.27 5.20
CA ASN A 450 -19.59 -9.60 4.57
C ASN A 450 -20.11 -10.69 5.50
N HIS A 451 -20.59 -10.32 6.69
CA HIS A 451 -21.00 -11.27 7.74
C HIS A 451 -22.08 -12.26 7.30
N GLU A 452 -22.98 -11.85 6.41
CA GLU A 452 -24.04 -12.75 5.89
C GLU A 452 -23.43 -13.91 5.10
N THR A 453 -22.44 -13.63 4.22
CA THR A 453 -21.74 -14.67 3.45
C THR A 453 -21.05 -15.68 4.37
N ILE A 454 -20.33 -15.19 5.39
CA ILE A 454 -19.61 -16.05 6.33
C ILE A 454 -20.57 -16.83 7.21
N ARG A 455 -21.62 -16.20 7.72
CA ARG A 455 -22.68 -16.84 8.50
C ARG A 455 -23.38 -17.95 7.70
N ASP A 456 -23.76 -17.66 6.45
CA ASP A 456 -24.49 -18.62 5.60
C ASP A 456 -23.58 -19.81 5.22
N PHE A 457 -22.29 -19.58 5.01
CA PHE A 457 -21.33 -20.69 4.86
C PHE A 457 -21.26 -21.55 6.12
N MET A 458 -21.09 -20.96 7.30
CA MET A 458 -21.04 -21.69 8.57
C MET A 458 -22.34 -22.47 8.83
N ALA A 459 -23.50 -21.89 8.53
CA ALA A 459 -24.81 -22.54 8.72
C ALA A 459 -24.99 -23.80 7.86
N ARG A 460 -24.23 -23.97 6.79
CA ARG A 460 -24.25 -25.19 5.93
C ARG A 460 -23.39 -26.33 6.49
N LEU A 461 -22.56 -26.10 7.49
CA LEU A 461 -21.67 -27.08 8.09
C LEU A 461 -22.47 -27.97 9.06
N ARG A 462 -22.82 -29.20 8.63
CA ARG A 462 -23.73 -30.06 9.38
C ARG A 462 -23.05 -31.12 10.28
N SER A 463 -21.94 -31.68 9.81
CA SER A 463 -21.19 -32.70 10.59
C SER A 463 -20.04 -32.09 11.37
N GLU A 464 -19.63 -32.72 12.45
CA GLU A 464 -18.45 -32.27 13.24
C GLU A 464 -17.19 -32.13 12.38
N LYS A 465 -16.98 -33.02 11.41
CA LYS A 465 -15.89 -32.95 10.46
C LYS A 465 -15.99 -31.70 9.56
N SER A 466 -17.21 -31.41 9.05
CA SER A 466 -17.41 -30.21 8.21
C SER A 466 -17.30 -28.91 9.02
N LYS A 467 -17.84 -28.88 10.25
CA LYS A 467 -17.71 -27.73 11.18
C LYS A 467 -16.24 -27.40 11.44
N LYS A 468 -15.46 -28.41 11.90
CA LYS A 468 -14.02 -28.23 12.10
C LYS A 468 -13.31 -27.77 10.82
N GLY A 469 -13.59 -28.43 9.70
CA GLY A 469 -12.97 -28.11 8.41
C GLY A 469 -13.29 -26.70 7.92
N GLY A 470 -14.53 -26.24 8.03
CA GLY A 470 -14.95 -24.89 7.61
C GLY A 470 -14.40 -23.79 8.52
N ILE A 471 -14.38 -24.01 9.83
CA ILE A 471 -13.75 -23.07 10.77
C ILE A 471 -12.25 -22.97 10.52
N ASP A 472 -11.54 -24.09 10.37
CA ASP A 472 -10.12 -24.11 10.02
C ASP A 472 -9.85 -23.37 8.68
N LEU A 473 -10.75 -23.47 7.68
CA LEU A 473 -10.63 -22.75 6.42
C LEU A 473 -10.68 -21.22 6.64
N LEU A 474 -11.70 -20.77 7.39
CA LEU A 474 -11.88 -19.34 7.68
C LEU A 474 -10.74 -18.75 8.51
N GLN A 475 -10.07 -19.54 9.35
CA GLN A 475 -8.90 -19.13 10.12
C GLN A 475 -7.60 -19.08 9.30
N GLN A 476 -7.57 -19.61 8.08
CA GLN A 476 -6.40 -19.58 7.19
C GLN A 476 -6.36 -18.34 6.27
N ILE A 477 -7.50 -17.66 6.11
CA ILE A 477 -7.59 -16.45 5.29
C ILE A 477 -7.47 -15.20 6.15
N SER A 478 -7.06 -14.09 5.53
CA SER A 478 -6.87 -12.83 6.25
C SER A 478 -8.20 -12.18 6.69
N ALA A 479 -8.13 -11.23 7.61
CA ALA A 479 -9.29 -10.41 7.97
C ALA A 479 -9.88 -9.68 6.75
N LYS A 480 -9.05 -9.26 5.81
CA LYS A 480 -9.50 -8.63 4.57
C LYS A 480 -10.23 -9.62 3.66
N ASP A 481 -9.74 -10.86 3.56
CA ASP A 481 -10.43 -11.92 2.81
C ASP A 481 -11.81 -12.23 3.40
N LEU A 482 -11.94 -12.29 4.73
CA LEU A 482 -13.24 -12.44 5.39
C LEU A 482 -14.25 -11.36 4.96
N ARG A 483 -13.77 -10.16 4.65
CA ARG A 483 -14.62 -9.00 4.29
C ARG A 483 -15.10 -9.01 2.85
N ASP A 484 -14.47 -9.75 1.95
CA ASP A 484 -14.79 -9.72 0.52
C ASP A 484 -14.87 -11.10 -0.17
N VAL A 485 -14.54 -12.20 0.53
CA VAL A 485 -14.66 -13.55 -0.03
C VAL A 485 -16.10 -13.90 -0.38
N SER A 486 -16.29 -14.56 -1.51
CA SER A 486 -17.60 -15.07 -1.91
C SER A 486 -17.91 -16.45 -1.31
N SER A 487 -19.19 -16.78 -1.23
CA SER A 487 -19.67 -18.11 -0.80
C SER A 487 -19.16 -19.23 -1.73
N GLU A 488 -19.04 -18.95 -3.03
CA GLU A 488 -18.54 -19.89 -4.04
C GLU A 488 -17.11 -20.31 -3.76
N VAL A 489 -16.24 -19.34 -3.44
CA VAL A 489 -14.84 -19.61 -3.08
C VAL A 489 -14.76 -20.52 -1.85
N LEU A 490 -15.49 -20.20 -0.78
CA LEU A 490 -15.47 -21.00 0.45
C LEU A 490 -15.95 -22.44 0.22
N ILE A 491 -17.03 -22.60 -0.58
CA ILE A 491 -17.58 -23.92 -0.92
C ILE A 491 -16.58 -24.70 -1.78
N ASP A 492 -15.99 -24.08 -2.78
CA ASP A 492 -14.99 -24.71 -3.66
C ASP A 492 -13.82 -25.29 -2.86
N HIS A 493 -13.20 -24.46 -2.02
CA HIS A 493 -12.05 -24.88 -1.21
C HIS A 493 -12.40 -25.89 -0.12
N MET A 494 -13.65 -25.90 0.34
CA MET A 494 -14.14 -26.90 1.30
C MET A 494 -14.41 -28.26 0.65
N MET A 495 -14.98 -28.26 -0.56
CA MET A 495 -15.50 -29.47 -1.23
C MET A 495 -14.46 -30.13 -2.15
N ASN A 496 -13.63 -29.33 -2.83
CA ASN A 496 -12.72 -29.78 -3.87
C ASN A 496 -11.24 -29.87 -3.40
N SER A 497 -11.00 -29.93 -2.08
CA SER A 497 -9.63 -30.15 -1.55
C SER A 497 -9.34 -31.63 -1.40
N HIS A 498 -8.36 -32.13 -2.16
CA HIS A 498 -7.86 -33.49 -2.07
C HIS A 498 -6.97 -33.69 -0.83
N LEU A 499 -7.12 -34.79 -0.12
CA LEU A 499 -6.34 -35.07 1.09
C LEU A 499 -4.89 -35.37 0.76
N CYS A 500 -3.98 -34.91 1.61
CA CYS A 500 -2.59 -35.37 1.66
C CYS A 500 -2.32 -36.09 2.98
N ALA A 501 -1.20 -36.81 3.05
CA ALA A 501 -0.86 -37.66 4.21
C ALA A 501 -0.66 -36.87 5.51
N ASN A 502 -0.08 -35.66 5.42
CA ASN A 502 0.18 -34.78 6.57
C ASN A 502 -1.02 -33.84 6.82
N ALA A 503 -1.66 -33.96 7.97
CA ALA A 503 -2.86 -33.19 8.32
C ALA A 503 -2.59 -31.68 8.48
N ASP A 504 -1.40 -31.29 8.95
CA ASP A 504 -1.03 -29.86 9.05
C ASP A 504 -0.74 -29.28 7.65
N TYR A 505 -0.03 -30.01 6.81
CA TYR A 505 0.19 -29.62 5.42
C TYR A 505 -1.12 -29.56 4.63
N PHE A 506 -2.05 -30.50 4.88
CA PHE A 506 -3.39 -30.44 4.28
C PHE A 506 -4.09 -29.11 4.63
N ARG A 507 -4.10 -28.74 5.89
CA ARG A 507 -4.73 -27.52 6.35
C ARG A 507 -4.10 -26.27 5.76
N ARG A 508 -2.77 -26.16 5.87
CA ARG A 508 -2.03 -24.92 5.55
C ARG A 508 -1.65 -24.78 4.08
N PHE A 509 -1.32 -25.88 3.41
CA PHE A 509 -0.66 -25.88 2.10
C PHE A 509 -1.43 -26.64 1.01
N VAL A 510 -2.62 -27.16 1.32
CA VAL A 510 -3.53 -27.75 0.35
C VAL A 510 -4.90 -27.08 0.39
N ARG A 511 -5.60 -27.11 1.55
CA ARG A 511 -6.95 -26.55 1.66
C ARG A 511 -6.99 -25.04 1.69
N ASN A 512 -6.00 -24.39 2.28
CA ASN A 512 -5.90 -22.93 2.32
C ASN A 512 -6.02 -22.32 0.92
N PRO A 513 -7.03 -21.43 0.66
CA PRO A 513 -7.16 -20.80 -0.66
C PRO A 513 -6.06 -19.76 -0.93
N ARG A 514 -5.58 -19.07 0.11
CA ARG A 514 -4.62 -17.98 0.00
C ARG A 514 -3.20 -18.50 -0.31
N VAL A 515 -2.61 -18.01 -1.37
CA VAL A 515 -1.22 -18.31 -1.75
C VAL A 515 -0.30 -17.13 -1.42
N SER A 516 -0.65 -15.92 -1.84
CA SER A 516 0.11 -14.69 -1.60
C SER A 516 -0.84 -13.49 -1.44
N ASN A 517 -0.86 -12.56 -2.40
CA ASN A 517 -1.66 -11.33 -2.37
C ASN A 517 -2.70 -11.25 -3.51
N GLU A 518 -3.03 -12.36 -4.14
CA GLU A 518 -4.07 -12.46 -5.18
C GLU A 518 -5.48 -12.30 -4.60
N MET A 519 -6.46 -11.96 -5.45
CA MET A 519 -7.86 -12.21 -5.12
C MET A 519 -8.12 -13.71 -5.11
N ILE A 520 -8.70 -14.23 -4.00
CA ILE A 520 -8.98 -15.67 -3.91
C ILE A 520 -10.17 -16.02 -4.80
N THR A 521 -10.01 -17.11 -5.60
CA THR A 521 -10.97 -17.60 -6.56
C THR A 521 -11.31 -19.07 -6.34
N PRO A 522 -12.37 -19.62 -6.92
CA PRO A 522 -12.73 -21.03 -6.80
C PRO A 522 -11.89 -21.93 -7.73
N TYR A 523 -10.56 -21.79 -7.66
CA TYR A 523 -9.63 -22.41 -8.61
C TYR A 523 -9.55 -23.95 -8.52
N LYS A 524 -9.95 -24.56 -7.38
CA LYS A 524 -9.83 -26.00 -7.23
C LYS A 524 -10.78 -26.75 -8.14
N GLY A 525 -12.05 -26.40 -8.11
CA GLY A 525 -13.05 -26.96 -9.00
C GLY A 525 -12.81 -26.63 -10.48
N PHE A 526 -12.17 -25.49 -10.74
CA PHE A 526 -11.72 -25.14 -12.09
C PHE A 526 -10.67 -26.12 -12.59
N PHE A 527 -9.55 -26.31 -11.84
CA PHE A 527 -8.49 -27.21 -12.27
C PHE A 527 -8.91 -28.69 -12.28
N GLU A 528 -9.83 -29.10 -11.42
CA GLU A 528 -10.38 -30.45 -11.47
C GLU A 528 -11.08 -30.75 -12.82
N LYS A 529 -11.72 -29.73 -13.42
CA LYS A 529 -12.35 -29.84 -14.74
C LYS A 529 -11.37 -29.60 -15.90
N ALA A 530 -10.44 -28.66 -15.74
CA ALA A 530 -9.54 -28.24 -16.80
C ALA A 530 -8.38 -29.20 -17.05
N VAL A 531 -7.95 -29.94 -16.02
CA VAL A 531 -6.82 -30.88 -16.11
C VAL A 531 -7.35 -32.33 -16.13
N PRO A 532 -7.01 -33.14 -17.16
CA PRO A 532 -7.42 -34.53 -17.22
C PRO A 532 -6.99 -35.34 -15.98
N GLU A 533 -7.84 -36.26 -15.53
CA GLU A 533 -7.59 -37.08 -14.33
C GLU A 533 -6.23 -37.80 -14.39
N GLN A 534 -5.91 -38.42 -15.55
CA GLN A 534 -4.64 -39.10 -15.73
C GLN A 534 -3.41 -38.18 -15.55
N GLU A 535 -3.52 -36.90 -15.96
CA GLU A 535 -2.45 -35.92 -15.76
C GLU A 535 -2.35 -35.51 -14.28
N ARG A 536 -3.51 -35.32 -13.60
CA ARG A 536 -3.55 -35.01 -12.16
C ARG A 536 -2.92 -36.12 -11.33
N GLU A 537 -3.20 -37.39 -11.65
CA GLU A 537 -2.57 -38.55 -11.01
C GLU A 537 -1.05 -38.60 -11.26
N ALA A 538 -0.61 -38.29 -12.50
CA ALA A 538 0.79 -38.21 -12.84
C ALA A 538 1.54 -37.12 -12.09
N TYR A 539 0.92 -35.93 -11.90
CA TYR A 539 1.50 -34.83 -11.13
C TYR A 539 1.52 -35.12 -9.62
N LEU A 540 0.48 -35.78 -9.11
CA LEU A 540 0.46 -36.20 -7.69
C LEU A 540 1.55 -37.22 -7.40
N ALA A 541 1.77 -38.19 -8.31
CA ALA A 541 2.84 -39.22 -8.19
C ALA A 541 4.24 -38.61 -8.32
N ASP A 542 4.42 -37.57 -9.15
CA ASP A 542 5.68 -36.90 -9.40
C ASP A 542 5.44 -35.38 -9.63
N PRO A 543 5.48 -34.55 -8.58
CA PRO A 543 5.28 -33.12 -8.68
C PRO A 543 6.22 -32.37 -9.64
N MET A 544 7.39 -32.97 -9.96
CA MET A 544 8.32 -32.38 -10.92
C MET A 544 7.77 -32.35 -12.34
N LYS A 545 6.83 -33.23 -12.68
CA LYS A 545 6.10 -33.15 -13.96
C LYS A 545 5.23 -31.91 -14.06
N LEU A 546 4.64 -31.46 -12.94
CA LEU A 546 3.91 -30.22 -12.89
C LEU A 546 4.85 -29.02 -13.04
N VAL A 547 6.03 -29.05 -12.39
CA VAL A 547 7.06 -28.00 -12.56
C VAL A 547 7.46 -27.88 -14.03
N ALA A 548 7.75 -29.00 -14.69
CA ALA A 548 8.11 -29.05 -16.11
C ALA A 548 6.96 -28.51 -16.99
N TRP A 549 5.72 -28.94 -16.71
CA TRP A 549 4.57 -28.48 -17.46
C TRP A 549 4.38 -26.95 -17.35
N VAL A 550 4.52 -26.38 -16.15
CA VAL A 550 4.41 -24.93 -15.93
C VAL A 550 5.55 -24.20 -16.65
N ALA A 551 6.79 -24.67 -16.55
CA ALA A 551 7.93 -24.09 -17.24
C ALA A 551 7.77 -24.07 -18.78
N GLU A 552 7.16 -25.13 -19.34
CA GLU A 552 6.97 -25.29 -20.78
C GLU A 552 5.73 -24.55 -21.32
N ASN A 553 4.67 -24.43 -20.52
CA ASN A 553 3.35 -23.95 -20.98
C ASN A 553 2.98 -22.55 -20.53
N ILE A 554 3.67 -21.97 -19.53
CA ILE A 554 3.43 -20.62 -19.04
C ILE A 554 4.62 -19.73 -19.40
N ARG A 555 4.42 -18.88 -20.39
CA ARG A 555 5.42 -17.89 -20.79
C ARG A 555 5.54 -16.80 -19.73
N VAL A 556 6.74 -16.61 -19.19
CA VAL A 556 7.01 -15.50 -18.27
C VAL A 556 7.37 -14.25 -19.05
N ASP A 557 6.59 -13.21 -18.87
CA ASP A 557 6.78 -11.89 -19.48
C ASP A 557 6.76 -10.82 -18.39
N LYS A 558 7.91 -10.22 -18.12
CA LYS A 558 8.07 -9.21 -17.07
C LYS A 558 7.25 -7.94 -17.28
N ASP A 559 6.84 -7.66 -18.52
CA ASP A 559 6.14 -6.44 -18.91
C ASP A 559 4.63 -6.64 -19.09
N CYS A 560 4.12 -7.86 -18.94
CA CYS A 560 2.70 -8.16 -19.17
C CYS A 560 1.77 -7.63 -18.08
N ASN A 561 2.25 -7.59 -16.84
CA ASN A 561 1.44 -7.28 -15.66
C ASN A 561 2.16 -6.26 -14.74
N LEU A 562 2.67 -5.20 -15.30
CA LEU A 562 3.31 -4.11 -14.57
C LEU A 562 2.27 -3.37 -13.71
N GLY A 563 2.43 -3.38 -12.40
CA GLY A 563 1.51 -2.70 -11.48
C GLY A 563 1.25 -3.45 -10.18
N GLY A 564 1.66 -4.73 -10.10
CA GLY A 564 1.56 -5.53 -8.89
C GLY A 564 0.17 -6.09 -8.58
N SER A 565 -0.75 -6.11 -9.56
CA SER A 565 -2.03 -6.82 -9.46
C SER A 565 -1.84 -8.27 -9.91
N PRO A 566 -1.87 -9.28 -9.02
CA PRO A 566 -1.69 -10.66 -9.42
C PRO A 566 -2.79 -11.13 -10.38
N ILE A 567 -2.41 -11.92 -11.38
CA ILE A 567 -3.36 -12.61 -12.26
C ILE A 567 -3.92 -13.80 -11.48
N THR A 568 -5.24 -14.03 -11.57
CA THR A 568 -5.85 -15.22 -10.95
C THR A 568 -5.30 -16.51 -11.55
N PRO A 569 -5.34 -17.65 -10.84
CA PRO A 569 -4.90 -18.93 -11.39
C PRO A 569 -5.62 -19.32 -12.69
N GLU A 570 -6.93 -19.05 -12.76
CA GLU A 570 -7.75 -19.28 -13.97
C GLU A 570 -7.34 -18.33 -15.11
N GLY A 571 -7.00 -17.09 -14.79
CA GLY A 571 -6.51 -16.09 -15.74
C GLY A 571 -5.18 -16.50 -16.35
N VAL A 572 -4.23 -16.99 -15.56
CA VAL A 572 -2.94 -17.53 -16.06
C VAL A 572 -3.16 -18.75 -16.95
N TRP A 573 -4.08 -19.65 -16.57
CA TRP A 573 -4.43 -20.81 -17.40
C TRP A 573 -4.94 -20.39 -18.77
N LYS A 574 -5.83 -19.38 -18.83
CA LYS A 574 -6.38 -18.86 -20.09
C LYS A 574 -5.33 -18.16 -20.94
N ALA A 575 -4.57 -17.24 -20.33
CA ALA A 575 -3.61 -16.41 -21.04
C ALA A 575 -2.32 -17.14 -21.46
N ARG A 576 -1.96 -18.24 -20.81
CA ARG A 576 -0.67 -18.95 -20.97
C ARG A 576 0.55 -18.03 -20.88
N THR A 577 0.35 -16.86 -20.28
CA THR A 577 1.38 -15.83 -20.08
C THR A 577 1.15 -15.22 -18.71
N ALA A 578 2.23 -14.97 -17.97
CA ALA A 578 2.16 -14.34 -16.65
C ALA A 578 3.47 -13.61 -16.34
N ASP A 579 3.45 -12.68 -15.40
CA ASP A 579 4.65 -12.27 -14.68
C ASP A 579 5.12 -13.41 -13.74
N ALA A 580 6.35 -13.31 -13.25
CA ALA A 580 6.92 -14.37 -12.43
C ALA A 580 6.12 -14.65 -11.15
N HIS A 581 5.61 -13.58 -10.48
CA HIS A 581 4.84 -13.72 -9.27
C HIS A 581 3.48 -14.39 -9.50
N SER A 582 2.77 -14.00 -10.55
CA SER A 582 1.50 -14.65 -10.95
C SER A 582 1.69 -16.10 -11.39
N ARG A 583 2.81 -16.43 -12.08
CA ARG A 583 3.19 -17.82 -12.37
C ARG A 583 3.39 -18.64 -11.09
N ASP A 584 4.04 -18.06 -10.09
CA ASP A 584 4.30 -18.73 -8.82
C ASP A 584 2.99 -19.01 -8.06
N ILE A 585 2.08 -18.03 -8.01
CA ILE A 585 0.73 -18.21 -7.47
C ILE A 585 -0.03 -19.31 -8.24
N PHE A 586 0.02 -19.27 -9.56
CA PHE A 586 -0.61 -20.27 -10.42
C PHE A 586 -0.10 -21.70 -10.13
N PHE A 587 1.21 -21.89 -10.08
CA PHE A 587 1.81 -23.20 -9.77
C PHE A 587 1.33 -23.73 -8.42
N VAL A 588 1.40 -22.89 -7.36
CA VAL A 588 0.97 -23.31 -6.03
C VAL A 588 -0.52 -23.63 -5.99
N SER A 589 -1.36 -22.82 -6.65
CA SER A 589 -2.81 -23.07 -6.73
C SER A 589 -3.13 -24.37 -7.47
N MET A 590 -2.47 -24.61 -8.60
CA MET A 590 -2.62 -25.85 -9.38
C MET A 590 -2.13 -27.08 -8.60
N ALA A 591 -1.00 -27.00 -7.92
CA ALA A 591 -0.50 -28.06 -7.04
C ALA A 591 -1.50 -28.37 -5.91
N ARG A 592 -1.98 -27.34 -5.20
CA ARG A 592 -2.98 -27.49 -4.11
C ARG A 592 -4.28 -28.11 -4.58
N SER A 593 -4.74 -27.79 -5.80
CA SER A 593 -5.96 -28.38 -6.37
C SER A 593 -5.87 -29.90 -6.59
N MET A 594 -4.65 -30.43 -6.71
CA MET A 594 -4.37 -31.87 -6.89
C MET A 594 -3.98 -32.58 -5.58
N GLY A 595 -3.99 -31.87 -4.45
CA GLY A 595 -3.58 -32.41 -3.15
C GLY A 595 -2.06 -32.40 -2.90
N ILE A 596 -1.29 -31.71 -3.73
CA ILE A 596 0.16 -31.52 -3.56
C ILE A 596 0.39 -30.32 -2.65
N PRO A 597 1.00 -30.49 -1.45
CA PRO A 597 1.26 -29.39 -0.55
C PRO A 597 2.34 -28.45 -1.11
N ALA A 598 1.98 -27.18 -1.31
CA ALA A 598 2.86 -26.19 -1.88
C ALA A 598 2.62 -24.80 -1.26
N ARG A 599 3.66 -23.94 -1.28
CA ARG A 599 3.58 -22.55 -0.81
C ARG A 599 4.55 -21.64 -1.57
N ILE A 600 4.32 -20.34 -1.44
CA ILE A 600 5.37 -19.32 -1.60
C ILE A 600 5.88 -19.05 -0.18
N ASP A 601 7.18 -19.17 0.02
CA ASP A 601 7.79 -18.87 1.33
C ASP A 601 7.75 -17.36 1.60
N GLU A 602 7.18 -16.97 2.72
CA GLU A 602 6.93 -15.57 3.07
C GLU A 602 8.21 -14.75 3.22
N VAL A 603 9.29 -15.39 3.71
CA VAL A 603 10.57 -14.71 3.95
C VAL A 603 11.36 -14.49 2.68
N THR A 604 11.51 -15.52 1.87
CA THR A 604 12.39 -15.52 0.69
C THR A 604 11.66 -15.24 -0.62
N GLY A 605 10.33 -15.41 -0.64
CA GLY A 605 9.48 -15.36 -1.83
C GLY A 605 9.75 -16.52 -2.81
N LYS A 606 10.33 -17.62 -2.36
CA LYS A 606 10.56 -18.82 -3.18
C LYS A 606 9.34 -19.72 -3.19
N VAL A 607 9.11 -20.37 -4.32
CA VAL A 607 8.12 -21.45 -4.43
C VAL A 607 8.69 -22.72 -3.79
N GLN A 608 7.89 -23.38 -2.96
CA GLN A 608 8.29 -24.60 -2.26
C GLN A 608 7.23 -25.69 -2.34
N LEU A 609 7.69 -26.92 -2.51
CA LEU A 609 6.91 -28.14 -2.28
C LEU A 609 7.20 -28.66 -0.86
N MET A 610 6.16 -29.15 -0.17
CA MET A 610 6.26 -29.65 1.20
C MET A 610 6.34 -31.17 1.18
N GLY A 611 7.52 -31.73 1.43
CA GLY A 611 7.76 -33.18 1.53
C GLY A 611 7.91 -33.64 2.97
N ASP A 612 8.15 -34.94 3.17
CA ASP A 612 8.33 -35.59 4.47
C ASP A 612 9.53 -35.00 5.26
N GLU A 613 10.56 -34.57 4.57
CA GLU A 613 11.77 -33.95 5.14
C GLU A 613 11.67 -32.42 5.29
N GLY A 614 10.51 -31.83 4.96
CA GLY A 614 10.27 -30.38 5.02
C GLY A 614 10.07 -29.71 3.67
N ALA A 615 10.29 -28.40 3.63
CA ALA A 615 10.13 -27.59 2.43
C ALA A 615 11.34 -27.74 1.48
N VAL A 616 11.08 -27.88 0.20
CA VAL A 616 12.12 -27.95 -0.85
C VAL A 616 11.80 -26.92 -1.94
N ASP A 617 12.79 -26.09 -2.28
CA ASP A 617 12.65 -25.04 -3.27
C ASP A 617 12.42 -25.61 -4.68
N VAL A 618 11.62 -24.92 -5.48
CA VAL A 618 11.34 -25.22 -6.89
C VAL A 618 12.08 -24.24 -7.77
N ASN A 619 12.84 -24.76 -8.74
CA ASN A 619 13.49 -23.98 -9.79
C ASN A 619 12.83 -24.31 -11.14
N PHE A 620 12.06 -23.36 -11.69
CA PHE A 620 11.40 -23.55 -12.98
C PHE A 620 12.36 -23.51 -14.17
N GLU A 621 13.47 -22.76 -14.09
CA GLU A 621 14.45 -22.67 -15.19
C GLU A 621 15.26 -23.95 -15.33
N ALA A 622 15.70 -24.51 -14.21
CA ALA A 622 16.43 -25.77 -14.19
C ALA A 622 15.50 -27.00 -14.20
N MET A 623 14.18 -26.81 -14.04
CA MET A 623 13.19 -27.86 -13.87
C MET A 623 13.59 -28.88 -12.78
N GLU A 624 14.14 -28.37 -11.68
CA GLU A 624 14.65 -29.18 -10.59
C GLU A 624 14.07 -28.74 -9.24
N GLN A 625 14.09 -29.68 -8.30
CA GLN A 625 13.79 -29.46 -6.91
C GLN A 625 15.11 -29.47 -6.13
N ALA A 626 15.58 -28.29 -5.76
CA ALA A 626 16.83 -28.17 -5.03
C ALA A 626 16.77 -26.98 -4.05
N SER A 627 16.96 -27.24 -2.78
CA SER A 627 17.20 -26.19 -1.79
C SER A 627 18.62 -25.66 -1.92
N ALA A 628 18.76 -24.34 -1.87
CA ALA A 628 20.08 -23.74 -1.78
C ALA A 628 20.77 -24.20 -0.48
N PRO A 629 22.09 -24.48 -0.52
CA PRO A 629 22.82 -24.74 0.71
C PRO A 629 22.71 -23.55 1.66
N THR A 630 22.56 -23.81 2.96
CA THR A 630 22.37 -22.78 3.99
C THR A 630 23.60 -22.69 4.91
N GLY A 631 23.76 -21.54 5.52
CA GLY A 631 24.65 -21.31 6.66
C GLY A 631 23.88 -20.66 7.81
N LYS A 632 24.49 -20.59 8.98
CA LYS A 632 23.92 -19.97 10.16
C LYS A 632 24.35 -18.50 10.25
N PHE A 633 23.38 -17.58 10.37
CA PHE A 633 23.64 -16.16 10.56
C PHE A 633 23.34 -15.74 12.00
N ILE A 634 24.26 -15.09 12.68
CA ILE A 634 24.13 -14.51 14.01
C ILE A 634 24.44 -13.04 13.95
N ALA A 635 23.55 -12.18 14.49
CA ALA A 635 23.88 -10.78 14.72
C ALA A 635 24.15 -10.55 16.22
N ARG A 636 25.34 -10.02 16.54
CA ARG A 636 25.66 -9.60 17.91
C ARG A 636 25.15 -8.19 18.13
N TYR A 637 24.42 -7.97 19.21
CA TYR A 637 23.94 -6.67 19.59
C TYR A 637 24.28 -6.39 21.07
N THR A 638 24.84 -5.23 21.33
CA THR A 638 25.03 -4.72 22.70
C THR A 638 23.90 -3.72 22.97
N PRO A 639 22.96 -4.04 23.89
CA PRO A 639 21.85 -3.15 24.20
C PRO A 639 22.31 -1.75 24.59
N ILE A 640 21.68 -0.75 23.98
CA ILE A 640 21.83 0.65 24.37
C ILE A 640 20.68 1.06 25.30
N LYS A 641 20.84 2.16 26.05
CA LYS A 641 19.86 2.59 27.05
C LYS A 641 18.47 2.82 26.47
N SER A 642 18.39 3.36 25.25
CA SER A 642 17.14 3.67 24.53
C SER A 642 16.53 2.47 23.83
N LEU A 643 17.28 1.38 23.59
CA LEU A 643 16.84 0.24 22.81
C LEU A 643 17.46 -1.07 23.33
N ALA A 644 16.65 -1.88 24.00
CA ALA A 644 17.09 -3.16 24.56
C ALA A 644 17.08 -4.30 23.53
N ASP A 645 16.10 -4.30 22.62
CA ASP A 645 15.85 -5.37 21.65
C ASP A 645 15.36 -4.78 20.31
N PRO A 646 16.26 -4.58 19.33
CA PRO A 646 15.90 -4.02 18.03
C PRO A 646 14.87 -4.89 17.31
N LYS A 647 13.96 -4.25 16.55
CA LYS A 647 12.96 -4.90 15.71
C LYS A 647 13.31 -4.82 14.22
N TYR A 648 13.02 -5.87 13.51
CA TYR A 648 13.04 -5.89 12.06
C TYR A 648 12.13 -4.79 11.51
N TYR A 649 12.45 -4.19 10.40
CA TYR A 649 11.86 -2.99 9.78
C TYR A 649 12.01 -1.69 10.61
N SER A 650 11.77 -1.72 11.91
CA SER A 650 11.90 -0.50 12.72
C SER A 650 13.35 -0.06 12.91
N HIS A 651 14.27 -1.00 13.06
CA HIS A 651 15.66 -0.72 13.46
C HIS A 651 16.70 -1.37 12.55
N PHE A 652 16.37 -2.51 11.94
CA PHE A 652 17.26 -3.20 11.02
C PHE A 652 16.47 -3.99 9.97
N SER A 653 17.11 -4.25 8.84
CA SER A 653 16.64 -5.18 7.81
C SER A 653 17.79 -5.91 7.16
N ILE A 654 17.49 -7.00 6.45
CA ILE A 654 18.49 -7.83 5.75
C ILE A 654 18.03 -7.99 4.31
N SER A 655 18.89 -7.61 3.37
CA SER A 655 18.68 -7.80 1.94
C SER A 655 19.70 -8.77 1.35
N ARG A 656 19.26 -9.64 0.46
CA ARG A 656 20.18 -10.44 -0.36
C ARG A 656 20.75 -9.55 -1.47
N LEU A 657 22.07 -9.54 -1.62
CA LEU A 657 22.74 -8.95 -2.75
C LEU A 657 22.77 -9.99 -3.89
N THR A 658 22.00 -9.73 -4.93
CA THR A 658 21.83 -10.66 -6.05
C THR A 658 23.08 -10.71 -6.94
N PRO A 659 23.26 -11.76 -7.75
CA PRO A 659 24.34 -11.82 -8.75
C PRO A 659 24.31 -10.66 -9.76
N ALA A 660 23.14 -10.04 -9.98
CA ALA A 660 23.01 -8.85 -10.83
C ALA A 660 23.48 -7.55 -10.16
N GLY A 661 23.90 -7.58 -8.89
CA GLY A 661 24.31 -6.39 -8.13
C GLY A 661 23.15 -5.58 -7.58
N THR A 662 21.96 -6.15 -7.46
CA THR A 662 20.76 -5.50 -6.87
C THR A 662 20.44 -6.08 -5.49
N LEU A 663 19.65 -5.37 -4.71
CA LEU A 663 19.21 -5.77 -3.38
C LEU A 663 17.78 -6.37 -3.43
N LYS A 664 17.58 -7.50 -2.73
CA LYS A 664 16.26 -8.11 -2.49
C LYS A 664 16.06 -8.29 -1.00
N LEU A 665 15.10 -7.55 -0.45
CA LEU A 665 14.75 -7.59 0.98
C LEU A 665 14.23 -8.98 1.37
N LEU A 666 14.64 -9.48 2.54
CA LEU A 666 14.02 -10.61 3.20
C LEU A 666 12.83 -10.11 4.03
N ASN A 667 11.71 -10.80 3.98
CA ASN A 667 10.50 -10.41 4.71
C ASN A 667 10.39 -11.22 6.01
N TYR A 668 10.46 -10.52 7.16
CA TYR A 668 10.24 -11.09 8.49
C TYR A 668 9.08 -10.37 9.19
N ASP A 669 7.98 -10.14 8.44
CA ASP A 669 6.74 -9.61 9.03
C ASP A 669 6.10 -10.62 9.98
N GLU A 670 5.64 -10.12 11.12
CA GLU A 670 4.85 -10.86 12.08
C GLU A 670 3.53 -10.10 12.30
N GLY A 671 2.47 -10.48 11.61
CA GLY A 671 1.13 -9.90 11.77
C GLY A 671 0.41 -9.58 10.47
N ASP A 672 -0.83 -9.12 10.61
CA ASP A 672 -1.76 -8.86 9.50
C ASP A 672 -1.64 -7.45 8.89
N ILE A 673 -0.74 -6.61 9.41
CA ILE A 673 -0.54 -5.23 8.95
C ILE A 673 0.79 -5.16 8.20
N ASP A 674 0.74 -4.68 6.98
CA ASP A 674 1.92 -4.48 6.14
C ASP A 674 2.96 -3.59 6.85
N MET A 675 4.20 -4.08 6.99
CA MET A 675 5.33 -3.43 7.67
C MET A 675 5.05 -3.03 9.14
N GLY A 676 3.96 -3.49 9.74
CA GLY A 676 3.54 -3.11 11.08
C GLY A 676 4.14 -3.93 12.23
N GLY A 677 4.61 -5.13 11.94
CA GLY A 677 5.19 -6.04 12.95
C GLY A 677 6.38 -6.79 12.39
N GLY A 678 7.54 -6.67 12.98
CA GLY A 678 8.74 -7.42 12.62
C GLY A 678 9.29 -8.20 13.81
N ALA A 679 9.96 -9.31 13.51
CA ALA A 679 10.64 -10.13 14.52
C ALA A 679 11.68 -9.31 15.29
N THR A 680 11.82 -9.56 16.59
CA THR A 680 12.86 -8.91 17.39
C THR A 680 14.22 -9.56 17.13
N TRP A 681 15.31 -8.79 17.35
CA TRP A 681 16.66 -9.33 17.29
C TRP A 681 16.84 -10.54 18.20
N ALA A 682 16.27 -10.49 19.42
CA ALA A 682 16.39 -11.58 20.39
C ALA A 682 15.75 -12.88 19.87
N ASN A 683 14.63 -12.79 19.16
CA ASN A 683 13.95 -13.94 18.60
C ASN A 683 14.60 -14.44 17.31
N LEU A 684 14.99 -13.52 16.43
CA LEU A 684 15.44 -13.86 15.08
C LEU A 684 16.94 -14.14 14.97
N LEU A 685 17.80 -13.30 15.54
CA LEU A 685 19.22 -13.24 15.21
C LEU A 685 20.17 -13.56 16.38
N LYS A 686 19.71 -13.43 17.62
CA LYS A 686 20.56 -13.65 18.80
C LYS A 686 21.14 -15.07 18.88
N ASN A 687 20.30 -16.07 18.61
CA ASN A 687 20.70 -17.48 18.61
C ASN A 687 21.03 -17.99 17.19
N GLY A 688 20.87 -17.15 16.21
CA GLY A 688 21.09 -17.38 14.81
C GLY A 688 19.91 -17.99 14.06
N THR A 689 19.81 -17.58 12.79
CA THR A 689 18.83 -18.09 11.83
C THR A 689 19.54 -18.71 10.63
N ALA A 690 18.88 -19.63 9.93
CA ALA A 690 19.40 -20.19 8.70
C ALA A 690 19.14 -19.21 7.55
N LEU A 691 20.17 -18.91 6.76
CA LEU A 691 20.07 -18.15 5.51
C LEU A 691 20.70 -18.96 4.39
N ASP A 692 20.18 -18.80 3.18
CA ASP A 692 20.83 -19.36 1.99
C ASP A 692 22.28 -18.86 1.88
N ALA A 693 23.16 -19.70 1.39
CA ALA A 693 24.50 -19.27 1.04
C ALA A 693 24.46 -18.16 -0.02
N GLY A 694 25.23 -17.10 0.18
CA GLY A 694 25.22 -15.93 -0.69
C GLY A 694 25.67 -14.66 0.01
N ASN A 695 25.54 -13.54 -0.69
CA ASN A 695 25.95 -12.24 -0.22
C ASN A 695 24.75 -11.43 0.28
N TYR A 696 24.97 -10.67 1.35
CA TYR A 696 23.90 -9.95 2.04
C TYR A 696 24.33 -8.55 2.47
N VAL A 697 23.36 -7.70 2.68
CA VAL A 697 23.53 -6.38 3.29
C VAL A 697 22.52 -6.26 4.43
N MET A 698 23.02 -6.01 5.63
CA MET A 698 22.20 -5.60 6.77
C MET A 698 22.22 -4.07 6.84
N VAL A 699 21.05 -3.46 6.90
CA VAL A 699 20.86 -2.03 7.15
C VAL A 699 20.39 -1.86 8.58
N THR A 700 21.04 -0.97 9.35
CA THR A 700 20.55 -0.51 10.63
C THR A 700 20.31 0.99 10.57
N GLY A 701 19.39 1.52 11.40
CA GLY A 701 19.15 2.95 11.42
C GLY A 701 18.45 3.44 12.68
N THR A 702 18.92 4.57 13.17
CA THR A 702 18.29 5.32 14.25
C THR A 702 17.67 6.58 13.67
N ARG A 703 16.34 6.66 13.70
CA ARG A 703 15.62 7.84 13.21
C ARG A 703 15.60 8.91 14.28
N LEU A 704 15.91 10.12 13.87
CA LEU A 704 15.89 11.32 14.70
C LEU A 704 14.52 11.99 14.65
N ALA A 705 14.18 12.79 15.64
CA ALA A 705 12.91 13.51 15.71
C ALA A 705 12.70 14.46 14.52
N ASN A 706 13.75 15.12 14.03
CA ASN A 706 13.73 15.97 12.83
C ASN A 706 13.53 15.18 11.52
N GLY A 707 13.45 13.84 11.60
CA GLY A 707 13.30 12.93 10.47
C GLY A 707 14.61 12.43 9.86
N GLY A 708 15.77 12.96 10.28
CA GLY A 708 17.08 12.46 9.87
C GLY A 708 17.33 11.02 10.35
N VAL A 709 18.30 10.35 9.76
CA VAL A 709 18.63 8.95 10.09
C VAL A 709 20.12 8.77 10.19
N LEU A 710 20.57 8.17 11.30
CA LEU A 710 21.93 7.65 11.45
C LEU A 710 21.91 6.19 11.03
N SER A 711 22.23 5.89 9.77
CA SER A 711 22.21 4.52 9.26
C SER A 711 23.58 3.93 9.04
N GLN A 712 23.62 2.59 9.03
CA GLN A 712 24.81 1.81 8.73
C GLN A 712 24.45 0.65 7.81
N LEU A 713 25.26 0.44 6.76
CA LEU A 713 25.17 -0.72 5.86
C LEU A 713 26.32 -1.67 6.18
N THR A 714 26.03 -2.94 6.43
CA THR A 714 27.03 -3.98 6.70
C THR A 714 26.90 -5.07 5.66
N PHE A 715 27.96 -5.24 4.84
CA PHE A 715 28.05 -6.26 3.80
C PHE A 715 28.72 -7.51 4.36
N PHE A 716 28.16 -8.68 4.08
CA PHE A 716 28.67 -9.95 4.57
C PHE A 716 28.28 -11.13 3.65
N THR A 717 28.94 -12.27 3.85
CA THR A 717 28.71 -13.49 3.07
C THR A 717 28.33 -14.64 3.99
N ILE A 718 27.26 -15.36 3.64
CA ILE A 718 26.88 -16.63 4.25
C ILE A 718 27.48 -17.77 3.44
N LYS A 719 28.27 -18.62 4.08
CA LYS A 719 28.87 -19.80 3.46
C LYS A 719 28.14 -21.08 3.87
N PRO A 720 28.07 -22.08 3.00
CA PRO A 720 27.41 -23.35 3.29
C PRO A 720 27.96 -24.01 4.55
N GLY A 721 27.06 -24.37 5.50
CA GLY A 721 27.41 -25.08 6.73
C GLY A 721 28.26 -24.31 7.75
N GLU A 722 28.63 -23.05 7.46
CA GLU A 722 29.39 -22.21 8.37
C GLU A 722 28.47 -21.26 9.19
N THR A 723 29.00 -20.78 10.30
CA THR A 723 28.37 -19.72 11.09
C THR A 723 29.01 -18.38 10.77
N THR A 724 28.22 -17.45 10.25
CA THR A 724 28.64 -16.06 10.03
C THR A 724 28.10 -15.18 11.16
N THR A 725 28.98 -14.41 11.80
CA THR A 725 28.60 -13.48 12.88
C THR A 725 28.93 -12.05 12.46
N VAL A 726 27.95 -11.14 12.63
CA VAL A 726 28.06 -9.71 12.28
C VAL A 726 27.61 -8.88 13.46
N ASP A 727 28.17 -7.70 13.65
CA ASP A 727 27.72 -6.76 14.67
C ASP A 727 26.53 -5.94 14.16
N LEU A 728 25.41 -5.99 14.89
CA LEU A 728 24.26 -5.09 14.71
C LEU A 728 24.53 -3.86 15.56
N VAL A 729 24.82 -2.74 14.91
CA VAL A 729 25.17 -1.49 15.58
C VAL A 729 24.02 -0.50 15.42
N MET A 730 23.49 -0.03 16.55
CA MET A 730 22.56 1.08 16.60
C MET A 730 23.33 2.35 16.96
N ARG A 731 23.42 3.28 16.03
CA ARG A 731 24.15 4.54 16.21
C ARG A 731 23.28 5.52 17.02
N GLU A 732 23.86 6.26 17.93
CA GLU A 732 23.18 7.24 18.79
C GLU A 732 23.73 8.64 18.53
N SER A 733 22.83 9.65 18.54
CA SER A 733 23.20 11.06 18.57
C SER A 733 23.20 11.56 20.02
N LYS A 734 24.18 12.38 20.38
CA LYS A 734 24.20 13.01 21.69
C LYS A 734 23.43 14.33 21.73
N ASP A 735 23.24 14.95 20.58
CA ASP A 735 22.73 16.31 20.45
C ASP A 735 21.29 16.35 19.91
N ASP A 736 20.85 15.34 19.18
CA ASP A 736 19.52 15.27 18.55
C ASP A 736 18.56 14.40 19.34
N ILE A 737 17.26 14.73 19.26
CA ILE A 737 16.20 13.90 19.82
C ILE A 737 16.02 12.67 18.93
N GLN A 738 15.99 11.49 19.55
CA GLN A 738 15.81 10.22 18.87
C GLN A 738 14.38 9.71 19.03
N VAL A 739 13.90 8.95 18.06
CA VAL A 739 12.68 8.15 18.23
C VAL A 739 13.04 6.94 19.10
N ILE A 740 12.38 6.83 20.24
CA ILE A 740 12.66 5.83 21.26
C ILE A 740 11.63 4.69 21.35
N GLY A 741 10.55 4.81 20.59
CA GLY A 741 9.49 3.81 20.56
C GLY A 741 8.29 4.27 19.72
N ASN A 742 7.19 3.52 19.84
CA ASN A 742 5.94 3.85 19.17
C ASN A 742 4.73 3.81 20.11
N PHE A 743 3.70 4.57 19.73
CA PHE A 743 2.41 4.62 20.39
C PHE A 743 1.33 4.86 19.35
N ASN A 744 0.29 4.03 19.31
CA ASN A 744 -0.80 4.19 18.34
C ASN A 744 -1.68 5.39 18.73
N SER A 745 -1.60 6.46 17.97
CA SER A 745 -2.39 7.68 18.17
C SER A 745 -3.90 7.50 17.98
N GLU A 746 -4.33 6.43 17.30
CA GLU A 746 -5.74 6.08 17.16
C GLU A 746 -6.31 5.34 18.40
N SER A 747 -5.48 5.09 19.41
CA SER A 747 -5.97 4.52 20.68
C SER A 747 -7.01 5.41 21.31
N THR A 748 -8.11 4.80 21.76
CA THR A 748 -9.28 5.51 22.26
C THR A 748 -9.30 5.62 23.79
N TYR A 749 -9.88 6.70 24.27
CA TYR A 749 -10.15 6.97 25.68
C TYR A 749 -11.55 7.57 25.83
N LYS A 750 -12.09 7.59 27.04
CA LYS A 750 -13.35 8.25 27.35
C LYS A 750 -13.07 9.67 27.87
N PRO A 751 -13.43 10.75 27.12
CA PRO A 751 -13.36 12.12 27.65
C PRO A 751 -14.28 12.28 28.87
N ILE A 752 -13.91 13.20 29.77
CA ILE A 752 -14.69 13.42 31.01
C ILE A 752 -16.06 14.06 30.73
N ASP A 753 -16.15 14.83 29.67
CA ASP A 753 -17.36 15.60 29.27
C ASP A 753 -18.20 14.88 28.21
N SER A 754 -17.87 13.63 27.86
CA SER A 754 -18.57 12.84 26.83
C SER A 754 -18.63 11.36 27.22
N ASP A 755 -19.73 10.71 26.83
CA ASP A 755 -19.84 9.24 26.93
C ASP A 755 -19.28 8.52 25.71
N GLU A 756 -18.98 9.24 24.62
CA GLU A 756 -18.40 8.68 23.40
C GLU A 756 -16.87 8.59 23.52
N LEU A 757 -16.33 7.47 23.07
CA LEU A 757 -14.88 7.29 22.98
C LEU A 757 -14.29 8.19 21.89
N LYS A 758 -13.15 8.81 22.18
CA LYS A 758 -12.37 9.58 21.19
C LYS A 758 -10.96 9.03 21.08
N SER A 759 -10.37 9.06 19.89
CA SER A 759 -8.95 8.73 19.77
C SER A 759 -8.07 9.87 20.26
N ILE A 760 -6.85 9.55 20.65
CA ILE A 760 -5.85 10.55 21.00
C ILE A 760 -5.66 11.51 19.82
N LEU A 761 -5.54 11.00 18.62
CA LEU A 761 -5.37 11.79 17.40
C LEU A 761 -6.56 12.74 17.14
N ALA A 762 -7.80 12.27 17.33
CA ALA A 762 -8.99 13.11 17.18
C ALA A 762 -9.01 14.28 18.15
N THR A 763 -8.43 14.11 19.35
CA THR A 763 -8.39 15.15 20.39
C THR A 763 -7.22 16.11 20.20
N THR A 764 -6.02 15.58 19.91
CA THR A 764 -4.78 16.37 19.86
C THR A 764 -4.54 17.03 18.53
N GLY A 765 -5.22 16.54 17.48
CA GLY A 765 -4.91 16.94 16.13
C GLY A 765 -3.57 16.36 15.66
N ARG A 766 -3.13 16.79 14.49
CA ARG A 766 -1.90 16.30 13.87
C ARG A 766 -0.66 17.07 14.33
N GLY A 767 0.46 16.38 14.39
CA GLY A 767 1.74 16.88 14.90
C GLY A 767 2.16 16.16 16.18
N TYR A 768 3.02 16.79 16.95
CA TYR A 768 3.43 16.28 18.27
C TYR A 768 2.34 16.54 19.32
N TYR A 769 2.24 15.66 20.32
CA TYR A 769 1.29 15.75 21.41
C TYR A 769 1.90 15.11 22.69
N ILE A 770 1.29 15.42 23.83
CA ILE A 770 1.61 14.76 25.10
C ILE A 770 0.42 13.88 25.52
N VAL A 771 0.71 12.63 25.89
CA VAL A 771 -0.24 11.75 26.57
C VAL A 771 0.36 11.34 27.91
N ALA A 772 -0.46 11.40 28.96
CA ALA A 772 -0.07 10.89 30.26
C ALA A 772 -1.17 10.06 30.89
N VAL A 773 -0.76 9.04 31.67
CA VAL A 773 -1.64 8.32 32.58
C VAL A 773 -1.22 8.66 34.01
N LEU A 774 -2.15 9.14 34.81
CA LEU A 774 -1.92 9.76 36.12
C LEU A 774 -2.49 8.94 37.27
N GLY A 775 -1.78 8.89 38.41
CA GLY A 775 -2.33 8.42 39.68
C GLY A 775 -2.77 9.62 40.51
N ALA A 776 -4.09 9.85 40.62
CA ALA A 776 -4.62 11.01 41.36
C ALA A 776 -4.23 10.99 42.85
N GLY A 777 -3.78 12.13 43.36
CA GLY A 777 -3.36 12.28 44.75
C GLY A 777 -2.04 11.62 45.10
N GLN A 778 -1.37 10.97 44.16
CA GLN A 778 -0.03 10.41 44.39
C GLN A 778 1.02 11.52 44.29
N GLU A 779 2.02 11.47 45.14
CA GLU A 779 3.10 12.47 45.16
C GLU A 779 3.83 12.61 43.83
N PRO A 780 4.19 11.55 43.08
CA PRO A 780 4.82 11.67 41.76
C PRO A 780 3.96 12.41 40.75
N THR A 781 2.66 12.17 40.75
CA THR A 781 1.69 12.87 39.86
C THR A 781 1.58 14.35 40.24
N ASN A 782 1.48 14.65 41.54
CA ASN A 782 1.39 16.02 42.02
C ASN A 782 2.64 16.85 41.72
N HIS A 783 3.83 16.27 41.82
CA HIS A 783 5.07 16.88 41.35
C HIS A 783 5.07 17.17 39.85
N ALA A 784 4.73 16.17 39.05
CA ALA A 784 4.67 16.32 37.61
C ALA A 784 3.70 17.45 37.17
N LEU A 785 2.52 17.51 37.77
CA LEU A 785 1.52 18.56 37.47
C LEU A 785 1.97 19.96 37.92
N ARG A 786 2.66 20.08 39.04
CA ARG A 786 3.24 21.37 39.47
C ARG A 786 4.35 21.85 38.56
N ASP A 787 5.23 20.94 38.10
CA ASP A 787 6.29 21.25 37.15
C ASP A 787 5.70 21.74 35.80
N ILE A 788 4.64 21.09 35.30
CA ILE A 788 3.93 21.51 34.08
C ILE A 788 3.21 22.83 34.30
N ALA A 789 2.53 23.05 35.44
CA ALA A 789 1.84 24.30 35.75
C ALA A 789 2.81 25.48 35.86
N ALA A 790 4.01 25.28 36.38
CA ALA A 790 5.05 26.32 36.44
C ALA A 790 5.48 26.82 35.05
N LEU A 791 5.37 25.99 34.02
CA LEU A 791 5.71 26.29 32.61
C LEU A 791 4.45 26.39 31.73
N GLY A 792 3.27 26.57 32.31
CA GLY A 792 1.99 26.54 31.60
C GLY A 792 1.92 27.49 30.42
N LYS A 793 2.49 28.69 30.51
CA LYS A 793 2.55 29.64 29.39
C LYS A 793 3.37 29.12 28.22
N GLU A 794 4.50 28.47 28.47
CA GLU A 794 5.35 27.89 27.44
C GLU A 794 4.64 26.72 26.73
N PHE A 795 3.91 25.90 27.48
CA PHE A 795 3.06 24.86 26.88
C PHE A 795 1.89 25.45 26.07
N ASP A 796 1.28 26.54 26.52
CA ASP A 796 0.23 27.25 25.75
C ASP A 796 0.80 27.88 24.47
N GLU A 797 2.01 28.42 24.52
CA GLU A 797 2.74 28.92 23.34
C GLU A 797 3.07 27.79 22.35
N TRP A 798 3.44 26.62 22.84
CA TRP A 798 3.61 25.42 22.01
C TRP A 798 2.31 25.03 21.30
N GLY A 799 1.15 25.23 21.92
CA GLY A 799 -0.17 25.17 21.31
C GLY A 799 -0.63 23.78 20.87
N ARG A 800 0.02 22.71 21.31
CA ARG A 800 -0.33 21.32 20.96
C ARG A 800 -1.15 20.65 22.05
N GLY A 801 -1.91 19.61 21.66
CA GLY A 801 -2.81 18.90 22.57
C GLY A 801 -2.05 18.12 23.65
N ILE A 802 -2.56 18.20 24.87
CA ILE A 802 -2.09 17.42 26.03
C ILE A 802 -3.28 16.63 26.54
N VAL A 803 -3.18 15.31 26.56
CA VAL A 803 -4.23 14.42 27.07
C VAL A 803 -3.77 13.79 28.36
N LEU A 804 -4.47 14.12 29.46
CA LEU A 804 -4.20 13.58 30.80
C LEU A 804 -5.29 12.56 31.17
N LEU A 805 -4.92 11.32 31.27
CA LEU A 805 -5.81 10.19 31.52
C LEU A 805 -5.70 9.68 32.95
N PHE A 806 -6.81 9.17 33.45
CA PHE A 806 -6.89 8.48 34.73
C PHE A 806 -7.30 7.01 34.50
N PRO A 807 -6.81 6.05 35.30
CA PRO A 807 -7.14 4.63 35.13
C PRO A 807 -8.62 4.30 35.24
N ASN A 808 -9.39 5.11 35.94
CA ASN A 808 -10.84 4.97 36.11
C ASN A 808 -11.48 6.25 36.67
N GLU A 809 -12.81 6.30 36.70
CA GLU A 809 -13.58 7.45 37.19
C GLU A 809 -13.35 7.76 38.68
N GLU A 810 -13.07 6.73 39.52
CA GLU A 810 -12.80 6.95 40.91
C GLU A 810 -11.48 7.70 41.11
N GLN A 811 -10.48 7.41 40.28
CA GLN A 811 -9.22 8.15 40.30
C GLN A 811 -9.44 9.61 39.85
N TYR A 812 -10.21 9.84 38.78
CA TYR A 812 -10.53 11.19 38.37
C TYR A 812 -11.28 11.99 39.44
N LYS A 813 -12.25 11.38 40.14
CA LYS A 813 -12.98 12.05 41.24
C LYS A 813 -12.07 12.53 42.39
N LYS A 814 -10.89 11.94 42.56
CA LYS A 814 -9.88 12.38 43.53
C LYS A 814 -9.02 13.53 43.04
N PHE A 815 -9.00 13.80 41.75
CA PHE A 815 -8.22 14.85 41.15
C PHE A 815 -8.84 16.23 41.44
N ARG A 816 -7.99 17.20 41.79
CA ARG A 816 -8.36 18.57 42.12
C ARG A 816 -7.56 19.54 41.27
N PRO A 817 -8.02 19.93 40.07
CA PRO A 817 -7.26 20.81 39.20
C PRO A 817 -6.94 22.16 39.81
N GLN A 818 -7.76 22.62 40.80
CA GLN A 818 -7.54 23.88 41.51
C GLN A 818 -6.27 23.90 42.34
N GLU A 819 -5.71 22.74 42.68
CA GLU A 819 -4.44 22.60 43.40
C GLU A 819 -3.22 22.86 42.50
N PHE A 820 -3.44 22.96 41.20
CA PHE A 820 -2.40 23.17 40.18
C PHE A 820 -2.69 24.41 39.31
N PRO A 821 -2.69 25.60 39.89
CA PRO A 821 -2.96 26.83 39.14
C PRO A 821 -1.87 27.05 38.10
N GLY A 822 -2.25 27.37 36.86
CA GLY A 822 -1.32 27.58 35.74
C GLY A 822 -1.13 26.39 34.81
N LEU A 823 -1.89 25.32 34.99
CA LEU A 823 -1.89 24.23 34.00
C LEU A 823 -2.32 24.75 32.60
N PRO A 824 -1.69 24.26 31.52
CA PRO A 824 -1.99 24.69 30.14
C PRO A 824 -3.47 24.57 29.77
N ALA A 825 -3.95 25.51 28.98
CA ALA A 825 -5.33 25.50 28.47
C ALA A 825 -5.59 24.41 27.42
N THR A 826 -4.54 23.85 26.83
CA THR A 826 -4.61 22.79 25.82
C THR A 826 -4.82 21.38 26.41
N ILE A 827 -4.97 21.26 27.74
CA ILE A 827 -5.18 19.98 28.42
C ILE A 827 -6.62 19.50 28.22
N THR A 828 -6.76 18.25 27.82
CA THR A 828 -7.99 17.46 27.83
C THR A 828 -7.88 16.34 28.85
N TYR A 829 -8.91 16.14 29.68
CA TYR A 829 -8.96 15.07 30.68
C TYR A 829 -9.82 13.92 30.21
N GLY A 830 -9.44 12.68 30.58
CA GLY A 830 -10.20 11.49 30.22
C GLY A 830 -9.88 10.27 31.09
N ILE A 831 -10.56 9.18 30.76
CA ILE A 831 -10.37 7.86 31.39
C ILE A 831 -9.73 6.91 30.41
N ASP A 832 -8.66 6.23 30.82
CA ASP A 832 -8.05 5.11 30.10
C ASP A 832 -8.92 3.87 30.32
N VAL A 833 -9.80 3.59 29.33
CA VAL A 833 -10.75 2.48 29.44
C VAL A 833 -9.95 1.16 29.41
N ASP A 834 -10.19 0.32 30.41
CA ASP A 834 -9.55 -0.99 30.60
C ASP A 834 -8.00 -0.95 30.68
N GLY A 835 -7.41 0.22 30.94
CA GLY A 835 -5.96 0.40 31.02
C GLY A 835 -5.22 0.16 29.70
N SER A 836 -5.92 0.28 28.57
CA SER A 836 -5.39 -0.04 27.24
C SER A 836 -4.26 0.88 26.82
N ILE A 837 -4.37 2.19 27.10
CA ILE A 837 -3.34 3.20 26.79
C ILE A 837 -2.13 3.03 27.71
N GLN A 838 -2.35 2.84 29.02
CA GLN A 838 -1.27 2.54 29.96
C GLN A 838 -0.47 1.32 29.53
N LYS A 839 -1.16 0.24 29.19
CA LYS A 839 -0.54 -1.01 28.71
C LYS A 839 0.27 -0.76 27.44
N GLN A 840 -0.29 -0.04 26.48
CA GLN A 840 0.38 0.25 25.21
C GLN A 840 1.64 1.10 25.42
N ILE A 841 1.60 2.16 26.26
CA ILE A 841 2.77 2.94 26.62
C ILE A 841 3.84 2.04 27.25
N ALA A 842 3.45 1.21 28.25
CA ALA A 842 4.40 0.35 28.94
C ALA A 842 5.06 -0.68 28.01
N GLU A 843 4.30 -1.26 27.07
CA GLU A 843 4.81 -2.23 26.11
C GLU A 843 5.60 -1.57 24.97
N GLY A 844 5.11 -0.48 24.41
CA GLY A 844 5.77 0.26 23.34
C GLY A 844 7.12 0.85 23.77
N MET A 845 7.21 1.29 25.03
CA MET A 845 8.43 1.82 25.63
C MET A 845 9.24 0.77 26.41
N LYS A 846 8.81 -0.49 26.42
CA LYS A 846 9.44 -1.61 27.14
C LYS A 846 9.76 -1.27 28.60
N LEU A 847 8.80 -0.62 29.30
CA LEU A 847 8.97 -0.25 30.70
C LEU A 847 9.03 -1.50 31.57
N SER A 848 10.00 -1.54 32.48
CA SER A 848 10.22 -2.68 33.39
C SER A 848 9.06 -2.90 34.38
N ASN A 849 8.36 -1.82 34.73
CA ASN A 849 7.16 -1.89 35.56
C ASN A 849 5.97 -1.27 34.82
N LYS A 850 4.92 -2.04 34.59
CA LYS A 850 3.74 -1.62 33.82
C LYS A 850 2.69 -0.85 34.64
N THR A 851 2.91 -0.67 35.94
CA THR A 851 1.89 -0.14 36.88
C THR A 851 2.28 1.16 37.57
N ILE A 852 3.55 1.55 37.54
CA ILE A 852 4.01 2.79 38.19
C ILE A 852 3.49 4.02 37.41
N LEU A 853 2.78 4.90 38.09
CA LEU A 853 2.26 6.16 37.61
C LEU A 853 3.00 7.36 38.28
N PRO A 854 3.03 8.55 37.64
CA PRO A 854 2.48 8.81 36.28
C PRO A 854 3.38 8.25 35.16
N MET A 855 2.79 8.04 33.99
CA MET A 855 3.50 7.79 32.74
C MET A 855 3.26 8.95 31.79
N PHE A 856 4.31 9.52 31.22
CA PHE A 856 4.24 10.60 30.22
C PHE A 856 4.98 10.19 28.96
N ILE A 857 4.39 10.48 27.81
CA ILE A 857 5.05 10.38 26.51
C ILE A 857 4.86 11.67 25.71
N ILE A 858 5.86 11.99 24.85
CA ILE A 858 5.67 12.88 23.69
C ILE A 858 5.64 11.97 22.47
N GLY A 859 4.51 11.93 21.81
CA GLY A 859 4.28 11.18 20.58
C GLY A 859 3.92 12.10 19.41
N ASP A 860 3.85 11.53 18.19
CA ASP A 860 3.40 12.26 17.02
C ASP A 860 2.36 11.50 16.20
N THR A 861 1.81 12.14 15.19
CA THR A 861 0.82 11.59 14.24
C THR A 861 1.27 10.29 13.57
N PHE A 862 2.58 10.08 13.44
CA PHE A 862 3.17 8.89 12.83
C PHE A 862 3.48 7.80 13.85
N ASN A 863 2.87 7.86 15.03
CA ASN A 863 3.03 6.91 16.11
C ASN A 863 4.46 6.86 16.70
N ARG A 864 5.34 7.82 16.36
CA ARG A 864 6.70 7.89 16.90
C ARG A 864 6.66 8.50 18.30
N VAL A 865 7.41 7.92 19.23
CA VAL A 865 7.61 8.47 20.58
C VAL A 865 9.04 8.96 20.72
N VAL A 866 9.19 10.20 21.19
CA VAL A 866 10.49 10.88 21.35
C VAL A 866 10.85 11.17 22.79
N PHE A 867 9.91 10.97 23.73
CA PHE A 867 10.13 11.15 25.15
C PHE A 867 9.26 10.18 25.96
N VAL A 868 9.79 9.63 27.03
CA VAL A 868 9.05 8.85 28.02
C VAL A 868 9.55 9.17 29.41
N SER A 869 8.62 9.31 30.36
CA SER A 869 8.92 9.41 31.80
C SER A 869 7.94 8.53 32.57
N GLN A 870 8.41 7.89 33.64
CA GLN A 870 7.60 7.04 34.48
C GLN A 870 7.90 7.26 35.96
N GLY A 871 6.87 7.38 36.77
CA GLY A 871 6.99 7.55 38.20
C GLY A 871 7.53 8.92 38.63
N TYR A 872 8.26 8.95 39.74
CA TYR A 872 8.79 10.20 40.26
C TYR A 872 9.94 10.76 39.41
N THR A 873 9.70 11.90 38.76
CA THR A 873 10.68 12.58 37.90
C THR A 873 10.83 14.03 38.37
N ILE A 874 12.03 14.42 38.74
CA ILE A 874 12.34 15.81 39.14
C ILE A 874 12.49 16.68 37.87
N GLY A 875 11.81 17.84 37.82
CA GLY A 875 11.87 18.79 36.72
C GLY A 875 11.25 18.23 35.44
N LEU A 876 10.16 17.46 35.54
CA LEU A 876 9.50 16.88 34.38
C LEU A 876 9.07 17.94 33.35
N GLY A 877 8.51 19.08 33.80
CA GLY A 877 8.12 20.18 32.92
C GLY A 877 9.28 20.71 32.11
N GLU A 878 10.45 20.93 32.73
CA GLU A 878 11.67 21.37 32.05
C GLU A 878 12.19 20.30 31.05
N GLN A 879 12.11 19.02 31.43
CA GLN A 879 12.51 17.93 30.53
C GLN A 879 11.61 17.85 29.30
N LEU A 880 10.28 17.98 29.46
CA LEU A 880 9.33 18.04 28.36
C LEU A 880 9.62 19.24 27.46
N MET A 881 9.78 20.44 28.02
CA MET A 881 10.07 21.66 27.25
C MET A 881 11.41 21.60 26.54
N LYS A 882 12.44 21.00 27.14
CA LYS A 882 13.73 20.78 26.48
C LYS A 882 13.63 19.91 25.24
N VAL A 883 12.74 18.91 25.26
CA VAL A 883 12.47 18.09 24.09
C VAL A 883 11.64 18.90 23.09
N ILE A 884 10.56 19.54 23.52
CA ILE A 884 9.66 20.37 22.70
C ILE A 884 10.41 21.44 21.91
N HIS A 885 11.37 22.15 22.54
CA HIS A 885 12.16 23.19 21.87
C HIS A 885 13.10 22.64 20.79
N LYS A 886 13.31 21.33 20.72
CA LYS A 886 14.14 20.67 19.70
C LYS A 886 13.31 19.96 18.62
N LEU A 887 11.98 19.91 18.79
CA LEU A 887 11.04 19.35 17.80
C LEU A 887 10.61 20.38 16.79
#